data_de88e249cdec855f207a6826c5d66b18
#
_entry.id   de88e249cdec855f207a6826c5d66b18
#
_cell.length_a   1.000
_cell.length_b   1.000
_cell.length_c   1.000
_cell.angle_alpha   90.00
_cell.angle_beta   90.00
_cell.angle_gamma   90.00
#
_symmetry.space_group_name_H-M   'P 1'
#
loop_
_entity.id
_entity.type
_entity.pdbx_description
1 polymer ?
#
loop_
_entity_poly.entity_id
_entity_poly.type
_entity_poly.pdbx_seq_one_letter_code
_entity_poly.pdbx_strand_id
1 'polypeptide(L)'
;RDRFYKVEVLYDHVEQQSFEEFEREAFLRMIKEAFEGYAKAWPHLDQNMVNYILLLTDVEILVDELATHIPFSYPEKQKLLEEMDLKERCELMLVMLQEELDVLKLKQKIQQKVKVNIDKNQKEYVLREQIKVIREELGETNVEDEADEFMEKLKNLKASDEVKEKLKKEISRFQTMGNQTPESSVLRTYIETMFEVPWEEMSEDSTDLDHAQQVLDRDHYGMEKVKERVLEYLAARAMSGKKDAAILCLVGPPGTGKTSIARSIAKATNKKYIRLSLGGVRDESEIRGHRKTYVGAMPGRIVEALKKVKVRNPLMLLDEIDKTGKDQRGDTASALLEVLDPEQNEHFTDHYLEVALNLSDVLFVATANDLSTIPRPLLDRMEIIEVSSYTENEKYHIANDYLVKKQMEANGLNDTQIHWKEDALRFLITDYTREAGVRNLERRIGQVSRKVTRDIYQKKHRKVTITKKVIKDYLGRPVYEWEKDTLRDHVGIVHGLAWTAVGGVTLKIEVNVMPGKGAIQVTGSLGNVMKESAQAAISYIRSQSRKYKIKQDFFEKHDIHIHIPEGAVPKDGPSAGITMTTAVLSAITGNKVCGNLAMTGEVTIRGDVLMIGGLKEKLLAAKRLGITKVLVPKSNEKDVKEFEEEVVEGLEIVYVKTMTQVIKEAFVH
;
A
#
# COMPACT_ATOMS: atom_id res chain seq x y z
N ARG A 1 45.36 -86.99 -6.98
CA ARG A 1 46.46 -87.30 -5.98
C ARG A 1 45.92 -86.88 -4.66
N ASP A 2 45.44 -87.80 -3.83
CA ASP A 2 44.96 -87.62 -2.49
C ASP A 2 46.10 -87.18 -1.60
N ARG A 3 45.98 -85.93 -1.08
CA ARG A 3 46.96 -85.44 -0.09
C ARG A 3 46.33 -85.78 1.29
N PHE A 4 46.88 -86.80 1.92
CA PHE A 4 46.61 -87.13 3.32
C PHE A 4 47.40 -86.19 4.22
N TYR A 5 46.70 -85.58 5.21
CA TYR A 5 47.38 -84.88 6.30
C TYR A 5 47.78 -85.96 7.32
N LYS A 6 49.06 -86.02 7.67
CA LYS A 6 49.54 -86.75 8.82
C LYS A 6 49.46 -85.79 10.02
N VAL A 7 48.75 -86.16 11.06
CA VAL A 7 48.69 -85.43 12.31
C VAL A 7 49.29 -86.30 13.41
N GLU A 8 50.11 -85.69 14.23
CA GLU A 8 50.57 -86.30 15.49
C GLU A 8 49.59 -85.98 16.54
N VAL A 9 49.00 -86.94 17.19
CA VAL A 9 47.99 -86.73 18.23
C VAL A 9 48.69 -86.87 19.55
N LEU A 10 48.73 -85.74 20.28
CA LEU A 10 49.15 -85.73 21.68
C LEU A 10 47.88 -85.96 22.50
N TYR A 11 47.89 -86.99 23.32
CA TYR A 11 46.82 -87.16 24.33
C TYR A 11 47.19 -86.42 25.59
N ASP A 12 46.49 -85.35 25.90
CA ASP A 12 46.64 -84.66 27.15
C ASP A 12 45.61 -85.23 28.18
N HIS A 13 46.11 -85.69 29.28
CA HIS A 13 45.27 -86.16 30.39
C HIS A 13 44.99 -84.97 31.27
N VAL A 14 43.85 -84.38 31.03
CA VAL A 14 43.36 -83.35 31.92
C VAL A 14 43.03 -83.95 33.31
N GLU A 15 43.79 -83.65 34.32
CA GLU A 15 43.37 -83.92 35.68
C GLU A 15 42.02 -83.21 35.92
N GLN A 16 40.95 -84.02 36.10
CA GLN A 16 39.63 -83.50 36.37
C GLN A 16 39.71 -82.68 37.66
N GLN A 17 39.82 -81.35 37.55
CA GLN A 17 39.51 -80.44 38.70
C GLN A 17 38.08 -80.77 39.16
N SER A 18 37.91 -80.82 40.45
CA SER A 18 36.67 -81.25 41.11
C SER A 18 35.56 -80.20 40.81
N PHE A 19 34.88 -80.42 39.68
CA PHE A 19 33.63 -79.71 39.37
C PHE A 19 32.55 -80.28 40.31
N GLU A 20 32.13 -79.54 41.30
CA GLU A 20 31.19 -80.05 42.36
C GLU A 20 29.86 -80.48 41.71
N GLU A 21 29.28 -81.54 42.18
CA GLU A 21 28.03 -82.12 41.62
C GLU A 21 26.88 -81.10 41.62
N PHE A 22 26.86 -80.23 42.62
CA PHE A 22 25.90 -79.12 42.75
C PHE A 22 26.11 -78.04 41.67
N GLU A 23 27.35 -77.68 41.34
CA GLU A 23 27.68 -76.73 40.28
C GLU A 23 27.30 -77.32 38.91
N ARG A 24 27.58 -78.58 38.66
CA ARG A 24 27.14 -79.27 37.43
C ARG A 24 25.64 -79.20 37.22
N GLU A 25 24.86 -79.44 38.23
CA GLU A 25 23.40 -79.38 38.17
C GLU A 25 22.92 -77.95 37.90
N ALA A 26 23.57 -76.95 38.53
CA ALA A 26 23.24 -75.52 38.30
C ALA A 26 23.50 -75.10 36.84
N PHE A 27 24.67 -75.45 36.29
CA PHE A 27 24.98 -75.15 34.90
C PHE A 27 24.06 -75.88 33.92
N LEU A 28 23.74 -77.16 34.21
CA LEU A 28 22.82 -77.93 33.39
C LEU A 28 21.45 -77.22 33.28
N ARG A 29 20.93 -76.71 34.40
CA ARG A 29 19.65 -75.95 34.39
C ARG A 29 19.77 -74.63 33.65
N MET A 30 20.81 -73.84 33.90
CA MET A 30 21.04 -72.55 33.29
C MET A 30 21.16 -72.66 31.76
N ILE A 31 21.93 -73.65 31.28
CA ILE A 31 22.14 -73.86 29.86
C ILE A 31 20.85 -74.32 29.18
N LYS A 32 20.05 -75.21 29.86
CA LYS A 32 18.74 -75.62 29.35
C LYS A 32 17.75 -74.45 29.26
N GLU A 33 17.68 -73.58 30.28
CA GLU A 33 16.86 -72.39 30.24
C GLU A 33 17.25 -71.42 29.13
N ALA A 34 18.54 -71.16 28.97
CA ALA A 34 19.03 -70.35 27.86
C ALA A 34 18.68 -70.96 26.49
N PHE A 35 18.87 -72.26 26.32
CA PHE A 35 18.48 -72.95 25.11
C PHE A 35 16.96 -72.98 24.85
N GLU A 36 16.14 -73.14 25.85
CA GLU A 36 14.69 -72.99 25.68
C GLU A 36 14.34 -71.60 25.21
N GLY A 37 14.98 -70.55 25.72
CA GLY A 37 14.82 -69.19 25.25
C GLY A 37 15.19 -69.01 23.79
N TYR A 38 16.30 -69.62 23.38
CA TYR A 38 16.78 -69.61 21.99
C TYR A 38 15.81 -70.40 21.06
N ALA A 39 15.38 -71.62 21.48
CA ALA A 39 14.45 -72.44 20.72
C ALA A 39 13.08 -71.75 20.48
N LYS A 40 12.54 -71.03 21.50
CA LYS A 40 11.32 -70.21 21.36
C LYS A 40 11.53 -69.05 20.40
N ALA A 41 12.70 -68.45 20.36
CA ALA A 41 13.01 -67.32 19.44
C ALA A 41 13.25 -67.80 18.00
N TRP A 42 13.53 -69.10 17.76
CA TRP A 42 13.74 -69.68 16.44
C TRP A 42 12.72 -70.76 16.10
N PRO A 43 11.52 -70.42 15.57
CA PRO A 43 10.42 -71.37 15.37
C PRO A 43 10.70 -72.48 14.33
N HIS A 44 11.79 -72.42 13.59
CA HIS A 44 12.14 -73.39 12.57
C HIS A 44 13.14 -74.45 13.08
N LEU A 45 13.48 -74.48 14.36
CA LEU A 45 14.27 -75.56 14.97
C LEU A 45 13.44 -76.86 15.01
N ASP A 46 14.12 -77.96 14.69
CA ASP A 46 13.50 -79.30 14.77
C ASP A 46 13.09 -79.60 16.22
N GLN A 47 11.79 -79.77 16.45
CA GLN A 47 11.21 -80.03 17.78
C GLN A 47 11.75 -81.32 18.41
N ASN A 48 12.11 -82.32 17.59
CA ASN A 48 12.70 -83.57 18.07
C ASN A 48 14.09 -83.35 18.66
N MET A 49 14.90 -82.52 17.97
CA MET A 49 16.19 -82.10 18.46
C MET A 49 16.11 -81.29 19.73
N VAL A 50 15.15 -80.33 19.83
CA VAL A 50 14.95 -79.55 21.07
C VAL A 50 14.63 -80.45 22.22
N ASN A 51 13.73 -81.43 22.04
CA ASN A 51 13.32 -82.39 23.05
C ASN A 51 14.46 -83.29 23.47
N TYR A 52 15.32 -83.73 22.52
CA TYR A 52 16.47 -84.53 22.79
C TYR A 52 17.49 -83.76 23.67
N ILE A 53 17.85 -82.61 23.29
CA ILE A 53 18.81 -81.75 24.04
C ILE A 53 18.30 -81.46 25.48
N LEU A 54 17.02 -81.18 25.63
CA LEU A 54 16.42 -80.94 26.97
C LEU A 54 16.37 -82.15 27.87
N LEU A 55 16.42 -83.37 27.30
CA LEU A 55 16.43 -84.64 28.05
C LEU A 55 17.84 -85.02 28.54
N LEU A 56 18.91 -84.47 28.01
CA LEU A 56 20.28 -84.76 28.40
C LEU A 56 20.47 -84.41 29.91
N THR A 57 21.13 -85.32 30.63
CA THR A 57 21.39 -85.18 32.09
C THR A 57 22.84 -84.95 32.40
N ASP A 58 23.71 -85.08 31.40
CA ASP A 58 25.14 -84.79 31.53
C ASP A 58 25.45 -83.42 30.87
N VAL A 59 26.13 -82.55 31.63
CA VAL A 59 26.42 -81.18 31.21
C VAL A 59 27.46 -81.11 30.10
N GLU A 60 28.43 -82.05 30.09
CA GLU A 60 29.48 -82.11 29.10
C GLU A 60 28.87 -82.52 27.72
N ILE A 61 28.06 -83.54 27.73
CA ILE A 61 27.33 -83.97 26.52
C ILE A 61 26.38 -82.87 26.05
N LEU A 62 25.76 -82.17 26.96
CA LEU A 62 24.83 -81.07 26.66
C LEU A 62 25.53 -79.92 25.94
N VAL A 63 26.73 -79.51 26.39
CA VAL A 63 27.54 -78.43 25.74
C VAL A 63 27.99 -78.88 24.35
N ASP A 64 28.46 -80.09 24.18
CA ASP A 64 28.94 -80.62 22.91
C ASP A 64 27.78 -80.74 21.87
N GLU A 65 26.62 -81.20 22.30
CA GLU A 65 25.44 -81.33 21.44
C GLU A 65 24.93 -79.92 21.05
N LEU A 66 24.90 -78.97 21.97
CA LEU A 66 24.54 -77.56 21.63
C LEU A 66 25.56 -76.95 20.65
N ALA A 67 26.85 -77.16 20.83
CA ALA A 67 27.88 -76.63 19.96
C ALA A 67 27.75 -77.20 18.53
N THR A 68 27.26 -78.45 18.44
CA THR A 68 27.02 -79.15 17.18
C THR A 68 25.80 -78.60 16.43
N HIS A 69 24.71 -78.42 17.14
CA HIS A 69 23.40 -78.11 16.55
C HIS A 69 23.08 -76.66 16.38
N ILE A 70 23.66 -75.79 17.20
CA ILE A 70 23.52 -74.33 17.09
C ILE A 70 24.49 -73.81 15.99
N PRO A 71 24.05 -72.85 15.14
CA PRO A 71 24.85 -72.35 14.05
C PRO A 71 25.91 -71.32 14.51
N PHE A 72 26.68 -71.62 15.53
CA PHE A 72 27.81 -70.85 15.94
C PHE A 72 28.86 -70.75 14.83
N SER A 73 29.59 -69.65 14.74
CA SER A 73 30.70 -69.50 13.79
C SER A 73 31.84 -70.48 14.07
N TYR A 74 32.63 -70.85 13.05
CA TYR A 74 33.78 -71.73 13.25
C TYR A 74 34.73 -71.26 14.33
N PRO A 75 35.11 -69.96 14.43
CA PRO A 75 35.95 -69.47 15.51
C PRO A 75 35.33 -69.66 16.91
N GLU A 76 34.04 -69.55 17.04
CA GLU A 76 33.34 -69.76 18.33
C GLU A 76 33.29 -71.24 18.73
N LYS A 77 33.01 -72.11 17.79
CA LYS A 77 33.07 -73.57 18.03
C LYS A 77 34.49 -73.98 18.37
N GLN A 78 35.51 -73.38 17.75
CA GLN A 78 36.93 -73.67 18.06
C GLN A 78 37.28 -73.22 19.47
N LYS A 79 36.81 -72.07 19.96
CA LYS A 79 37.02 -71.63 21.34
C LYS A 79 36.46 -72.59 22.34
N LEU A 80 35.26 -73.18 22.10
CA LEU A 80 34.63 -74.18 22.94
C LEU A 80 35.43 -75.47 23.00
N LEU A 81 36.06 -75.89 21.87
CA LEU A 81 36.92 -77.06 21.76
C LEU A 81 38.28 -76.89 22.45
N GLU A 82 38.83 -75.69 22.45
CA GLU A 82 40.09 -75.36 23.05
C GLU A 82 40.05 -75.27 24.57
N GLU A 83 38.85 -74.94 25.09
CA GLU A 83 38.60 -74.82 26.50
C GLU A 83 38.53 -76.19 27.16
N MET A 84 39.53 -76.51 27.97
CA MET A 84 39.69 -77.82 28.64
C MET A 84 38.95 -77.87 29.99
N ASP A 85 38.78 -76.75 30.65
CA ASP A 85 38.02 -76.67 31.90
C ASP A 85 36.54 -76.69 31.64
N LEU A 86 35.86 -77.71 32.17
CA LEU A 86 34.41 -77.91 31.92
C LEU A 86 33.57 -76.74 32.49
N LYS A 87 33.97 -76.12 33.56
CA LYS A 87 33.27 -74.98 34.14
C LYS A 87 33.34 -73.75 33.23
N GLU A 88 34.58 -73.39 32.82
CA GLU A 88 34.80 -72.27 31.89
C GLU A 88 34.08 -72.52 30.54
N ARG A 89 34.05 -73.79 30.08
CA ARG A 89 33.37 -74.21 28.86
C ARG A 89 31.87 -74.02 28.94
N CYS A 90 31.25 -74.30 30.13
CA CYS A 90 29.86 -74.08 30.39
C CYS A 90 29.50 -72.57 30.47
N GLU A 91 30.36 -71.76 31.08
CA GLU A 91 30.21 -70.30 31.13
C GLU A 91 30.27 -69.69 29.72
N LEU A 92 31.28 -70.12 28.91
CA LEU A 92 31.38 -69.70 27.53
C LEU A 92 30.16 -70.03 26.68
N MET A 93 29.62 -71.27 26.87
CA MET A 93 28.40 -71.71 26.19
C MET A 93 27.20 -70.87 26.55
N LEU A 94 27.04 -70.47 27.80
CA LEU A 94 25.95 -69.60 28.26
C LEU A 94 26.04 -68.20 27.60
N VAL A 95 27.21 -67.61 27.56
CA VAL A 95 27.42 -66.32 26.90
C VAL A 95 27.10 -66.39 25.45
N MET A 96 27.61 -67.39 24.74
CA MET A 96 27.36 -67.57 23.31
C MET A 96 25.87 -67.81 23.01
N LEU A 97 25.13 -68.57 23.83
CA LEU A 97 23.69 -68.77 23.68
C LEU A 97 22.91 -67.48 23.88
N GLN A 98 23.32 -66.63 24.85
CA GLN A 98 22.69 -65.37 25.14
C GLN A 98 22.89 -64.37 23.99
N GLU A 99 24.12 -64.28 23.44
CA GLU A 99 24.45 -63.43 22.30
C GLU A 99 23.62 -63.82 21.07
N GLU A 100 23.54 -65.12 20.75
CA GLU A 100 22.74 -65.60 19.62
C GLU A 100 21.23 -65.32 19.84
N LEU A 101 20.71 -65.44 21.05
CA LEU A 101 19.34 -65.13 21.41
C LEU A 101 19.05 -63.62 21.14
N ASP A 102 19.95 -62.76 21.54
CA ASP A 102 19.81 -61.31 21.35
C ASP A 102 19.85 -60.93 19.88
N VAL A 103 20.71 -61.52 19.08
CA VAL A 103 20.75 -61.36 17.62
C VAL A 103 19.41 -61.80 16.98
N LEU A 104 18.87 -62.94 17.38
CA LEU A 104 17.56 -63.41 16.87
C LEU A 104 16.41 -62.46 17.21
N LYS A 105 16.34 -61.97 18.45
CA LYS A 105 15.34 -60.98 18.86
C LYS A 105 15.45 -59.69 18.07
N LEU A 106 16.65 -59.21 17.83
CA LEU A 106 16.89 -58.02 17.01
C LEU A 106 16.42 -58.23 15.57
N LYS A 107 16.80 -59.39 14.96
CA LYS A 107 16.40 -59.76 13.60
C LYS A 107 14.87 -59.81 13.46
N GLN A 108 14.12 -60.35 14.43
CA GLN A 108 12.69 -60.35 14.43
C GLN A 108 12.08 -58.92 14.49
N LYS A 109 12.61 -58.05 15.36
CA LYS A 109 12.20 -56.65 15.44
C LYS A 109 12.39 -55.90 14.15
N ILE A 110 13.53 -56.12 13.47
CA ILE A 110 13.83 -55.49 12.16
C ILE A 110 12.84 -56.02 11.10
N GLN A 111 12.59 -57.28 11.03
CA GLN A 111 11.70 -57.88 10.05
C GLN A 111 10.22 -57.36 10.25
N GLN A 112 9.77 -57.25 11.50
CA GLN A 112 8.48 -56.65 11.77
C GLN A 112 8.39 -55.20 11.32
N LYS A 113 9.40 -54.37 11.61
CA LYS A 113 9.42 -52.95 11.18
C LYS A 113 9.41 -52.85 9.63
N VAL A 114 10.21 -53.67 8.96
CA VAL A 114 10.27 -53.70 7.47
C VAL A 114 8.89 -54.08 6.91
N LYS A 115 8.24 -55.12 7.43
CA LYS A 115 6.92 -55.57 6.98
C LYS A 115 5.86 -54.45 7.15
N VAL A 116 5.83 -53.79 8.31
CA VAL A 116 4.91 -52.67 8.58
C VAL A 116 5.13 -51.52 7.62
N ASN A 117 6.39 -51.20 7.30
CA ASN A 117 6.70 -50.12 6.36
C ASN A 117 6.32 -50.48 4.92
N ILE A 118 6.53 -51.73 4.50
CA ILE A 118 6.11 -52.20 3.17
C ILE A 118 4.60 -52.16 3.04
N ASP A 119 3.86 -52.67 4.04
CA ASP A 119 2.41 -52.68 4.02
C ASP A 119 1.83 -51.25 3.99
N LYS A 120 2.48 -50.32 4.70
CA LYS A 120 2.11 -48.89 4.70
C LYS A 120 2.33 -48.23 3.33
N ASN A 121 3.48 -48.45 2.72
CA ASN A 121 3.81 -47.92 1.40
C ASN A 121 2.90 -48.51 0.30
N GLN A 122 2.63 -49.81 0.37
CA GLN A 122 1.72 -50.47 -0.56
C GLN A 122 0.29 -49.94 -0.45
N LYS A 123 -0.20 -49.76 0.79
CA LYS A 123 -1.51 -49.16 1.04
C LYS A 123 -1.58 -47.70 0.56
N GLU A 124 -0.54 -46.93 0.76
CA GLU A 124 -0.46 -45.55 0.29
C GLU A 124 -0.43 -45.51 -1.25
N TYR A 125 0.30 -46.36 -1.91
CA TYR A 125 0.29 -46.49 -3.37
C TYR A 125 -1.11 -46.83 -3.93
N VAL A 126 -1.77 -47.81 -3.36
CA VAL A 126 -3.12 -48.23 -3.79
C VAL A 126 -4.13 -47.11 -3.57
N LEU A 127 -4.04 -46.40 -2.44
CA LEU A 127 -4.90 -45.26 -2.18
C LEU A 127 -4.68 -44.12 -3.16
N ARG A 128 -3.43 -43.85 -3.53
CA ARG A 128 -3.08 -42.84 -4.55
C ARG A 128 -3.68 -43.21 -5.91
N GLU A 129 -3.57 -44.47 -6.30
CA GLU A 129 -4.11 -44.93 -7.58
C GLU A 129 -5.63 -44.90 -7.60
N GLN A 130 -6.29 -45.23 -6.47
CA GLN A 130 -7.74 -45.08 -6.32
C GLN A 130 -8.16 -43.60 -6.41
N ILE A 131 -7.46 -42.69 -5.77
CA ILE A 131 -7.73 -41.25 -5.85
C ILE A 131 -7.57 -40.76 -7.29
N LYS A 132 -6.57 -41.27 -8.03
CA LYS A 132 -6.35 -40.93 -9.44
C LYS A 132 -7.55 -41.33 -10.31
N VAL A 133 -7.99 -42.56 -10.17
CA VAL A 133 -9.16 -43.08 -10.92
C VAL A 133 -10.45 -42.34 -10.53
N ILE A 134 -10.65 -42.02 -9.25
CA ILE A 134 -11.79 -41.22 -8.79
C ILE A 134 -11.76 -39.81 -9.36
N ARG A 135 -10.59 -39.19 -9.45
CA ARG A 135 -10.43 -37.85 -10.05
C ARG A 135 -10.69 -37.86 -11.55
N GLU A 136 -10.20 -38.88 -12.26
CA GLU A 136 -10.52 -39.08 -13.67
C GLU A 136 -12.02 -39.23 -13.91
N GLU A 137 -12.75 -40.00 -13.06
CA GLU A 137 -14.20 -40.11 -13.14
C GLU A 137 -14.94 -38.83 -12.76
N LEU A 138 -14.38 -37.99 -11.87
CA LEU A 138 -14.94 -36.69 -11.50
C LEU A 138 -14.61 -35.59 -12.51
N GLY A 139 -13.81 -35.87 -13.55
CA GLY A 139 -13.38 -34.90 -14.55
C GLY A 139 -12.34 -33.88 -14.00
N GLU A 140 -11.67 -34.17 -12.88
CA GLU A 140 -10.58 -33.37 -12.36
C GLU A 140 -9.33 -33.55 -13.26
N THR A 141 -8.90 -32.46 -13.89
CA THR A 141 -7.75 -32.45 -14.81
C THR A 141 -6.46 -32.92 -14.15
N ASN A 142 -5.72 -33.75 -14.87
CA ASN A 142 -4.36 -34.17 -14.48
C ASN A 142 -3.36 -33.03 -14.70
N VAL A 143 -2.26 -32.99 -13.95
CA VAL A 143 -1.16 -32.01 -14.18
C VAL A 143 -0.62 -32.09 -15.59
N GLU A 144 -0.60 -33.30 -16.17
CA GLU A 144 -0.16 -33.49 -17.55
C GLU A 144 -1.11 -32.77 -18.52
N ASP A 145 -2.42 -32.91 -18.33
CA ASP A 145 -3.44 -32.23 -19.14
C ASP A 145 -3.37 -30.70 -18.96
N GLU A 146 -3.21 -30.22 -17.71
CA GLU A 146 -3.01 -28.79 -17.44
C GLU A 146 -1.70 -28.24 -18.04
N ALA A 147 -0.62 -29.00 -17.95
CA ALA A 147 0.65 -28.59 -18.55
C ALA A 147 0.55 -28.54 -20.08
N ASP A 148 -0.17 -29.46 -20.68
CA ASP A 148 -0.43 -29.45 -22.12
C ASP A 148 -1.32 -28.29 -22.53
N GLU A 149 -2.34 -27.94 -21.76
CA GLU A 149 -3.13 -26.73 -21.95
C GLU A 149 -2.27 -25.47 -21.86
N PHE A 150 -1.38 -25.39 -20.89
CA PHE A 150 -0.45 -24.26 -20.76
C PHE A 150 0.52 -24.20 -21.94
N MET A 151 0.98 -25.32 -22.45
CA MET A 151 1.84 -25.37 -23.64
C MET A 151 1.09 -24.94 -24.91
N GLU A 152 -0.20 -25.24 -25.00
CA GLU A 152 -1.05 -24.75 -26.11
C GLU A 152 -1.30 -23.25 -26.02
N LYS A 153 -1.61 -22.73 -24.83
CA LYS A 153 -1.73 -21.29 -24.56
C LYS A 153 -0.43 -20.56 -24.86
N LEU A 154 0.73 -21.16 -24.58
CA LEU A 154 2.04 -20.58 -24.85
C LEU A 154 2.29 -20.39 -26.35
N LYS A 155 1.83 -21.28 -27.21
CA LYS A 155 1.95 -21.15 -28.68
C LYS A 155 1.22 -19.93 -29.21
N ASN A 156 0.08 -19.58 -28.58
CA ASN A 156 -0.78 -18.47 -28.98
C ASN A 156 -0.43 -17.16 -28.26
N LEU A 157 0.46 -17.19 -27.27
CA LEU A 157 0.84 -16.01 -26.51
C LEU A 157 1.65 -15.04 -27.36
N LYS A 158 1.22 -13.79 -27.42
CA LYS A 158 1.96 -12.69 -28.03
C LYS A 158 2.88 -12.09 -26.95
N ALA A 159 4.12 -12.52 -26.93
CA ALA A 159 5.12 -12.05 -25.97
C ALA A 159 6.52 -12.23 -26.58
N SER A 160 7.52 -11.58 -25.98
CA SER A 160 8.92 -11.74 -26.36
C SER A 160 9.43 -13.18 -26.20
N ASP A 161 10.48 -13.52 -26.91
CA ASP A 161 11.10 -14.86 -26.81
C ASP A 161 11.59 -15.16 -25.39
N GLU A 162 12.09 -14.16 -24.68
CA GLU A 162 12.51 -14.30 -23.29
C GLU A 162 11.37 -14.76 -22.37
N VAL A 163 10.20 -14.12 -22.48
CA VAL A 163 8.99 -14.49 -21.72
C VAL A 163 8.53 -15.91 -22.06
N LYS A 164 8.53 -16.25 -23.36
CA LYS A 164 8.15 -17.59 -23.83
C LYS A 164 9.09 -18.68 -23.34
N GLU A 165 10.39 -18.44 -23.40
CA GLU A 165 11.39 -19.39 -22.87
C GLU A 165 11.27 -19.60 -21.36
N LYS A 166 11.04 -18.52 -20.62
CA LYS A 166 10.82 -18.61 -19.18
C LYS A 166 9.56 -19.41 -18.85
N LEU A 167 8.44 -19.08 -19.48
CA LEU A 167 7.20 -19.82 -19.33
C LEU A 167 7.35 -21.29 -19.67
N LYS A 168 8.04 -21.62 -20.77
CA LYS A 168 8.30 -23.00 -21.16
C LYS A 168 9.09 -23.78 -20.09
N LYS A 169 10.09 -23.14 -19.49
CA LYS A 169 10.88 -23.74 -18.39
C LYS A 169 10.00 -23.98 -17.16
N GLU A 170 9.17 -23.02 -16.77
CA GLU A 170 8.32 -23.16 -15.59
C GLU A 170 7.17 -24.16 -15.82
N ILE A 171 6.59 -24.24 -17.02
CA ILE A 171 5.59 -25.27 -17.37
C ILE A 171 6.23 -26.67 -17.34
N SER A 172 7.43 -26.84 -17.88
CA SER A 172 8.16 -28.13 -17.79
C SER A 172 8.47 -28.51 -16.34
N ARG A 173 8.80 -27.53 -15.49
CA ARG A 173 8.99 -27.74 -14.05
C ARG A 173 7.70 -28.13 -13.37
N PHE A 174 6.59 -27.49 -13.71
CA PHE A 174 5.25 -27.80 -13.20
C PHE A 174 4.85 -29.26 -13.54
N GLN A 175 5.08 -29.67 -14.79
CA GLN A 175 4.82 -31.04 -15.26
C GLN A 175 5.59 -32.09 -14.46
N THR A 176 6.86 -31.80 -14.10
CA THR A 176 7.72 -32.76 -13.36
C THR A 176 7.42 -32.81 -11.85
N MET A 177 6.86 -31.76 -11.26
CA MET A 177 6.61 -31.69 -9.81
C MET A 177 5.40 -32.50 -9.33
N GLY A 178 4.42 -32.74 -10.18
CA GLY A 178 3.18 -33.43 -9.83
C GLY A 178 2.22 -32.62 -8.92
N ASN A 179 0.99 -33.12 -8.76
CA ASN A 179 -0.14 -32.37 -8.15
C ASN A 179 -0.11 -32.12 -6.63
N GLN A 180 0.88 -32.56 -5.89
CA GLN A 180 0.72 -32.73 -4.43
C GLN A 180 1.67 -31.90 -3.56
N THR A 181 2.41 -30.96 -4.14
CA THR A 181 3.28 -30.11 -3.34
C THR A 181 2.70 -28.69 -3.23
N PRO A 182 2.84 -27.99 -2.08
CA PRO A 182 2.48 -26.58 -1.98
C PRO A 182 3.16 -25.74 -3.06
N GLU A 183 4.35 -26.16 -3.50
CA GLU A 183 5.13 -25.51 -4.54
C GLU A 183 4.44 -25.60 -5.92
N SER A 184 3.73 -26.69 -6.23
CA SER A 184 3.01 -26.82 -7.50
C SER A 184 1.86 -25.79 -7.61
N SER A 185 1.14 -25.54 -6.51
CA SER A 185 0.10 -24.51 -6.48
C SER A 185 0.66 -23.10 -6.68
N VAL A 186 1.82 -22.81 -6.07
CA VAL A 186 2.51 -21.52 -6.27
C VAL A 186 2.94 -21.35 -7.73
N LEU A 187 3.53 -22.41 -8.30
CA LEU A 187 3.99 -22.40 -9.67
C LEU A 187 2.83 -22.29 -10.69
N ARG A 188 1.72 -22.96 -10.42
CA ARG A 188 0.50 -22.82 -11.20
C ARG A 188 0.01 -21.38 -11.22
N THR A 189 -0.15 -20.76 -10.04
CA THR A 189 -0.58 -19.36 -9.92
C THR A 189 0.40 -18.41 -10.63
N TYR A 190 1.70 -18.70 -10.58
CA TYR A 190 2.70 -17.93 -11.31
C TYR A 190 2.50 -18.04 -12.83
N ILE A 191 2.36 -19.27 -13.36
CA ILE A 191 2.13 -19.52 -14.80
C ILE A 191 0.83 -18.81 -15.26
N GLU A 192 -0.26 -18.97 -14.52
CA GLU A 192 -1.53 -18.30 -14.79
C GLU A 192 -1.36 -16.77 -14.82
N THR A 193 -0.66 -16.22 -13.83
CA THR A 193 -0.35 -14.77 -13.77
C THR A 193 0.43 -14.31 -14.99
N MET A 194 1.44 -15.06 -15.42
CA MET A 194 2.23 -14.74 -16.60
C MET A 194 1.41 -14.74 -17.89
N PHE A 195 0.39 -15.60 -18.01
CA PHE A 195 -0.55 -15.59 -19.14
C PHE A 195 -1.54 -14.42 -19.11
N GLU A 196 -1.87 -13.92 -17.93
CA GLU A 196 -2.80 -12.79 -17.78
C GLU A 196 -2.17 -11.42 -18.07
N VAL A 197 -0.83 -11.32 -18.06
CA VAL A 197 -0.11 -10.07 -18.36
C VAL A 197 -0.23 -9.78 -19.86
N PRO A 198 -0.67 -8.57 -20.27
CA PRO A 198 -0.77 -8.18 -21.67
C PRO A 198 0.61 -7.76 -22.23
N TRP A 199 1.44 -8.72 -22.60
CA TRP A 199 2.82 -8.48 -23.04
C TRP A 199 2.91 -7.59 -24.28
N GLU A 200 2.08 -7.85 -25.30
CA GLU A 200 2.07 -7.12 -26.59
C GLU A 200 0.68 -6.62 -26.99
N GLU A 201 -0.36 -6.93 -26.20
CA GLU A 201 -1.71 -6.51 -26.51
C GLU A 201 -1.88 -5.00 -26.33
N MET A 202 -2.26 -4.28 -27.37
CA MET A 202 -2.41 -2.82 -27.37
C MET A 202 -3.84 -2.41 -27.76
N SER A 203 -4.32 -1.30 -27.20
CA SER A 203 -5.48 -0.59 -27.72
C SER A 203 -5.07 0.37 -28.83
N GLU A 204 -5.98 0.66 -29.75
CA GLU A 204 -5.76 1.69 -30.76
C GLU A 204 -5.85 3.08 -30.13
N ASP A 205 -4.75 3.82 -30.16
CA ASP A 205 -4.67 5.17 -29.61
C ASP A 205 -5.18 6.19 -30.61
N SER A 206 -5.89 7.21 -30.11
CA SER A 206 -6.30 8.37 -30.89
C SER A 206 -5.35 9.54 -30.65
N THR A 207 -4.92 10.20 -31.69
CA THR A 207 -4.11 11.44 -31.66
C THR A 207 -4.89 12.66 -32.13
N ASP A 208 -6.22 12.54 -32.26
CA ASP A 208 -7.12 13.62 -32.71
C ASP A 208 -7.30 14.66 -31.58
N LEU A 209 -6.66 15.82 -31.74
CA LEU A 209 -6.71 16.91 -30.76
C LEU A 209 -8.05 17.62 -30.72
N ASP A 210 -8.76 17.71 -31.89
CA ASP A 210 -10.09 18.32 -31.93
C ASP A 210 -11.09 17.47 -31.15
N HIS A 211 -11.01 16.16 -31.32
CA HIS A 211 -11.79 15.23 -30.51
C HIS A 211 -11.43 15.32 -29.02
N ALA A 212 -10.14 15.45 -28.69
CA ALA A 212 -9.67 15.59 -27.33
C ALA A 212 -10.24 16.85 -26.67
N GLN A 213 -10.21 17.98 -27.37
CA GLN A 213 -10.80 19.24 -26.91
C GLN A 213 -12.31 19.08 -26.65
N GLN A 214 -13.04 18.51 -27.59
CA GLN A 214 -14.49 18.29 -27.43
C GLN A 214 -14.83 17.41 -26.22
N VAL A 215 -14.05 16.37 -25.96
CA VAL A 215 -14.24 15.50 -24.79
C VAL A 215 -13.98 16.27 -23.49
N LEU A 216 -12.90 17.06 -23.44
CA LEU A 216 -12.55 17.86 -22.27
C LEU A 216 -13.60 18.93 -21.98
N ASP A 217 -14.11 19.62 -23.03
CA ASP A 217 -15.13 20.66 -22.89
C ASP A 217 -16.49 20.10 -22.49
N ARG A 218 -16.83 18.94 -22.99
CA ARG A 218 -18.07 18.25 -22.62
C ARG A 218 -18.05 17.76 -21.16
N ASP A 219 -16.91 17.19 -20.73
CA ASP A 219 -16.80 16.51 -19.44
C ASP A 219 -16.42 17.49 -18.29
N HIS A 220 -15.92 18.71 -18.60
CA HIS A 220 -15.45 19.70 -17.60
C HIS A 220 -15.86 21.13 -17.95
N TYR A 221 -16.53 21.77 -16.99
CA TYR A 221 -16.84 23.18 -17.11
C TYR A 221 -15.66 24.04 -16.61
N GLY A 222 -15.32 25.09 -17.34
CA GLY A 222 -14.18 25.97 -17.04
C GLY A 222 -12.84 25.26 -17.20
N MET A 223 -11.86 25.64 -16.39
CA MET A 223 -10.51 25.04 -16.37
C MET A 223 -9.74 25.22 -17.69
N GLU A 224 -9.92 26.34 -18.37
CA GLU A 224 -9.39 26.57 -19.72
C GLU A 224 -7.86 26.39 -19.77
N LYS A 225 -7.12 26.97 -18.81
CA LYS A 225 -5.66 26.80 -18.71
C LYS A 225 -5.23 25.33 -18.53
N VAL A 226 -5.99 24.55 -17.77
CA VAL A 226 -5.69 23.10 -17.56
C VAL A 226 -5.94 22.32 -18.84
N LYS A 227 -7.05 22.59 -19.52
CA LYS A 227 -7.38 21.95 -20.81
C LYS A 227 -6.35 22.27 -21.86
N GLU A 228 -5.95 23.55 -22.01
CA GLU A 228 -4.93 24.00 -22.93
C GLU A 228 -3.59 23.28 -22.70
N ARG A 229 -3.12 23.23 -21.46
CA ARG A 229 -1.89 22.52 -21.10
C ARG A 229 -1.96 21.02 -21.37
N VAL A 230 -3.11 20.40 -21.14
CA VAL A 230 -3.33 18.98 -21.48
C VAL A 230 -3.27 18.78 -23.00
N LEU A 231 -3.89 19.66 -23.80
CA LEU A 231 -3.84 19.59 -25.26
C LEU A 231 -2.44 19.82 -25.81
N GLU A 232 -1.68 20.82 -25.26
CA GLU A 232 -0.26 21.04 -25.60
C GLU A 232 0.58 19.78 -25.32
N TYR A 233 0.38 19.16 -24.18
CA TYR A 233 1.08 17.92 -23.80
C TYR A 233 0.75 16.77 -24.78
N LEU A 234 -0.53 16.59 -25.13
CA LEU A 234 -0.96 15.56 -26.09
C LEU A 234 -0.41 15.83 -27.48
N ALA A 235 -0.39 17.09 -27.92
CA ALA A 235 0.18 17.51 -29.20
C ALA A 235 1.70 17.24 -29.27
N ALA A 236 2.44 17.62 -28.22
CA ALA A 236 3.87 17.39 -28.14
C ALA A 236 4.20 15.89 -28.18
N ARG A 237 3.44 15.08 -27.47
CA ARG A 237 3.57 13.60 -27.48
C ARG A 237 3.26 13.00 -28.85
N ALA A 238 2.23 13.49 -29.52
CA ALA A 238 1.85 13.02 -30.88
C ALA A 238 2.91 13.38 -31.93
N MET A 239 3.48 14.59 -31.87
CA MET A 239 4.47 15.06 -32.84
C MET A 239 5.86 14.46 -32.61
N SER A 240 6.29 14.31 -31.36
CA SER A 240 7.63 13.82 -31.08
C SER A 240 7.83 12.36 -31.47
N GLY A 241 6.75 11.58 -31.56
CA GLY A 241 6.81 10.12 -31.69
C GLY A 241 7.66 9.45 -30.61
N LYS A 242 8.24 10.25 -29.73
CA LYS A 242 9.05 9.79 -28.60
C LYS A 242 8.16 9.49 -27.42
N LYS A 243 8.45 8.38 -26.80
CA LYS A 243 7.78 7.94 -25.57
C LYS A 243 8.32 8.67 -24.33
N ASP A 244 9.31 9.54 -24.50
CA ASP A 244 10.09 10.25 -23.47
C ASP A 244 9.43 11.54 -22.97
N ALA A 245 8.11 11.69 -23.11
CA ALA A 245 7.43 12.86 -22.60
C ALA A 245 7.41 12.87 -21.05
N ALA A 246 7.62 14.06 -20.46
CA ALA A 246 7.44 14.26 -19.03
C ALA A 246 6.07 13.75 -18.57
N ILE A 247 5.96 13.34 -17.32
CA ILE A 247 4.72 12.78 -16.78
C ILE A 247 3.80 13.92 -16.37
N LEU A 248 2.56 13.89 -16.85
CA LEU A 248 1.57 14.88 -16.48
C LEU A 248 1.17 14.76 -15.00
N CYS A 249 1.41 15.80 -14.20
CA CYS A 249 1.05 15.84 -12.79
C CYS A 249 0.02 16.94 -12.51
N LEU A 250 -1.20 16.55 -12.17
CA LEU A 250 -2.29 17.46 -11.79
C LEU A 250 -2.22 17.76 -10.30
N VAL A 251 -1.97 19.02 -9.94
CA VAL A 251 -1.77 19.45 -8.55
C VAL A 251 -2.83 20.45 -8.13
N GLY A 252 -3.39 20.31 -6.95
CA GLY A 252 -4.37 21.25 -6.41
C GLY A 252 -5.24 20.68 -5.30
N PRO A 253 -6.16 21.48 -4.76
CA PRO A 253 -7.01 21.07 -3.66
C PRO A 253 -7.85 19.83 -3.94
N PRO A 254 -8.29 19.08 -2.92
CA PRO A 254 -9.15 17.92 -3.11
C PRO A 254 -10.52 18.32 -3.67
N GLY A 255 -11.04 17.49 -4.56
CA GLY A 255 -12.38 17.70 -5.15
C GLY A 255 -12.43 18.65 -6.34
N THR A 256 -11.29 19.11 -6.86
CA THR A 256 -11.20 19.98 -8.05
C THR A 256 -11.15 19.21 -9.38
N GLY A 257 -11.53 17.93 -9.41
CA GLY A 257 -11.70 17.20 -10.65
C GLY A 257 -10.45 16.54 -11.23
N LYS A 258 -9.28 16.57 -10.57
CA LYS A 258 -8.01 15.98 -11.05
C LYS A 258 -8.16 14.55 -11.60
N THR A 259 -8.76 13.66 -10.81
CA THR A 259 -9.02 12.27 -11.22
C THR A 259 -10.00 12.16 -12.41
N SER A 260 -10.94 13.10 -12.49
CA SER A 260 -11.92 13.20 -13.57
C SER A 260 -11.27 13.61 -14.89
N ILE A 261 -10.36 14.61 -14.85
CA ILE A 261 -9.58 15.05 -16.01
C ILE A 261 -8.75 13.88 -16.57
N ALA A 262 -8.04 13.13 -15.72
CA ALA A 262 -7.28 11.97 -16.18
C ALA A 262 -8.15 10.92 -16.90
N ARG A 263 -9.38 10.72 -16.42
CA ARG A 263 -10.35 9.84 -17.10
C ARG A 263 -10.78 10.39 -18.47
N SER A 264 -10.97 11.70 -18.56
CA SER A 264 -11.34 12.33 -19.82
C SER A 264 -10.19 12.34 -20.82
N ILE A 265 -8.94 12.46 -20.36
CA ILE A 265 -7.74 12.25 -21.20
C ILE A 265 -7.74 10.82 -21.76
N ALA A 266 -8.03 9.81 -20.93
CA ALA A 266 -8.09 8.43 -21.40
C ALA A 266 -9.17 8.23 -22.48
N LYS A 267 -10.36 8.84 -22.31
CA LYS A 267 -11.42 8.81 -23.32
C LYS A 267 -11.00 9.53 -24.60
N ALA A 268 -10.40 10.70 -24.47
CA ALA A 268 -9.93 11.52 -25.59
C ALA A 268 -8.87 10.81 -26.44
N THR A 269 -7.98 10.07 -25.79
CA THR A 269 -6.91 9.32 -26.45
C THR A 269 -7.30 7.87 -26.79
N ASN A 270 -8.55 7.47 -26.55
CA ASN A 270 -9.06 6.09 -26.71
C ASN A 270 -8.26 5.03 -25.93
N LYS A 271 -7.58 5.43 -24.86
CA LYS A 271 -6.83 4.51 -23.98
C LYS A 271 -7.72 3.87 -22.92
N LYS A 272 -7.44 2.62 -22.58
CA LYS A 272 -8.03 1.99 -21.39
C LYS A 272 -7.54 2.71 -20.15
N TYR A 273 -8.43 2.96 -19.20
CA TYR A 273 -8.15 3.71 -17.98
C TYR A 273 -8.02 2.79 -16.77
N ILE A 274 -6.96 2.95 -16.00
CA ILE A 274 -6.79 2.33 -14.68
C ILE A 274 -6.32 3.35 -13.67
N ARG A 275 -6.84 3.27 -12.44
CA ARG A 275 -6.42 4.10 -11.31
C ARG A 275 -5.64 3.26 -10.32
N LEU A 276 -4.47 3.73 -9.96
CA LEU A 276 -3.60 3.18 -8.95
C LEU A 276 -3.51 4.18 -7.79
N SER A 277 -4.13 3.84 -6.65
CA SER A 277 -4.04 4.70 -5.47
C SER A 277 -2.72 4.44 -4.75
N LEU A 278 -1.88 5.48 -4.62
CA LEU A 278 -0.61 5.42 -3.92
C LEU A 278 -0.71 5.91 -2.46
N GLY A 279 -1.87 6.43 -2.07
CA GLY A 279 -2.10 6.87 -0.70
C GLY A 279 -1.99 5.73 0.31
N GLY A 280 -0.98 5.81 1.19
CA GLY A 280 -0.72 4.79 2.21
C GLY A 280 0.25 3.68 1.80
N VAL A 281 0.76 3.67 0.56
CA VAL A 281 1.83 2.77 0.11
C VAL A 281 3.13 3.20 0.79
N ARG A 282 3.81 2.25 1.44
CA ARG A 282 5.04 2.49 2.18
C ARG A 282 6.18 1.56 1.80
N ASP A 283 5.85 0.40 1.26
CA ASP A 283 6.78 -0.65 0.90
C ASP A 283 7.00 -0.69 -0.62
N GLU A 284 8.26 -0.73 -1.04
CA GLU A 284 8.67 -0.87 -2.43
C GLU A 284 8.05 -2.14 -3.08
N SER A 285 7.91 -3.21 -2.31
CA SER A 285 7.33 -4.47 -2.78
C SER A 285 5.87 -4.35 -3.22
N GLU A 286 5.13 -3.33 -2.75
CA GLU A 286 3.79 -3.09 -3.27
C GLU A 286 3.81 -2.62 -4.73
N ILE A 287 4.87 -1.94 -5.18
CA ILE A 287 5.04 -1.47 -6.57
C ILE A 287 5.68 -2.55 -7.43
N ARG A 288 6.79 -3.17 -6.93
CA ARG A 288 7.63 -4.13 -7.67
C ARG A 288 7.28 -5.60 -7.44
N GLY A 289 6.31 -5.88 -6.55
CA GLY A 289 5.95 -7.25 -6.20
C GLY A 289 6.93 -7.93 -5.24
N HIS A 290 6.54 -9.11 -4.78
CA HIS A 290 7.34 -9.96 -3.89
C HIS A 290 7.99 -11.08 -4.71
N ARG A 291 9.18 -11.52 -4.30
CA ARG A 291 9.83 -12.67 -4.97
C ARG A 291 8.94 -13.91 -4.88
N LYS A 292 8.72 -14.59 -6.00
CA LYS A 292 7.82 -15.74 -6.13
C LYS A 292 8.10 -16.91 -5.18
N THR A 293 9.30 -16.94 -4.57
CA THR A 293 9.71 -17.99 -3.63
C THR A 293 9.04 -17.89 -2.26
N TYR A 294 8.41 -16.77 -1.93
CA TYR A 294 7.70 -16.58 -0.66
C TYR A 294 6.27 -17.09 -0.75
N VAL A 295 5.78 -17.73 0.31
CA VAL A 295 4.38 -18.11 0.41
C VAL A 295 3.50 -16.86 0.45
N GLY A 296 2.53 -16.77 -0.45
CA GLY A 296 1.68 -15.59 -0.59
C GLY A 296 2.29 -14.46 -1.42
N ALA A 297 3.39 -14.72 -2.16
CA ALA A 297 3.95 -13.75 -3.08
C ALA A 297 2.92 -13.35 -4.15
N MET A 298 2.90 -12.05 -4.47
CA MET A 298 2.03 -11.46 -5.48
C MET A 298 2.83 -10.49 -6.35
N PRO A 299 2.44 -10.30 -7.62
CA PRO A 299 3.00 -9.26 -8.46
C PRO A 299 2.71 -7.87 -7.90
N GLY A 300 3.51 -6.90 -8.30
CA GLY A 300 3.34 -5.51 -7.91
C GLY A 300 2.06 -4.89 -8.47
N ARG A 301 1.65 -3.78 -7.90
CA ARG A 301 0.43 -3.05 -8.28
C ARG A 301 0.42 -2.60 -9.74
N ILE A 302 1.58 -2.36 -10.34
CA ILE A 302 1.72 -2.02 -11.77
C ILE A 302 1.28 -3.20 -12.63
N VAL A 303 1.81 -4.38 -12.37
CA VAL A 303 1.46 -5.62 -13.08
C VAL A 303 -0.01 -5.97 -12.88
N GLU A 304 -0.50 -5.89 -11.63
CA GLU A 304 -1.92 -6.11 -11.34
C GLU A 304 -2.84 -5.12 -12.07
N ALA A 305 -2.42 -3.88 -12.23
CA ALA A 305 -3.16 -2.90 -13.01
C ALA A 305 -3.23 -3.28 -14.49
N LEU A 306 -2.10 -3.70 -15.08
CA LEU A 306 -2.03 -4.15 -16.47
C LEU A 306 -2.88 -5.40 -16.74
N LYS A 307 -2.85 -6.38 -15.84
CA LYS A 307 -3.72 -7.57 -15.89
C LYS A 307 -5.20 -7.19 -15.94
N LYS A 308 -5.63 -6.21 -15.13
CA LYS A 308 -7.03 -5.75 -15.08
C LYS A 308 -7.49 -5.07 -16.36
N VAL A 309 -6.64 -4.27 -16.98
CA VAL A 309 -7.00 -3.53 -18.21
C VAL A 309 -6.79 -4.35 -19.49
N LYS A 310 -5.98 -5.41 -19.43
CA LYS A 310 -5.69 -6.34 -20.54
C LYS A 310 -5.07 -5.67 -21.78
N VAL A 311 -4.37 -4.55 -21.59
CA VAL A 311 -3.61 -3.88 -22.65
C VAL A 311 -2.31 -3.32 -22.06
N ARG A 312 -1.26 -3.27 -22.91
CA ARG A 312 0.07 -2.78 -22.54
C ARG A 312 0.15 -1.25 -22.47
N ASN A 313 -0.69 -0.55 -23.26
CA ASN A 313 -0.66 0.90 -23.43
C ASN A 313 -1.83 1.67 -22.76
N PRO A 314 -2.23 1.36 -21.53
CA PRO A 314 -3.32 2.08 -20.87
C PRO A 314 -2.90 3.50 -20.48
N LEU A 315 -3.90 4.32 -20.09
CA LEU A 315 -3.65 5.45 -19.21
C LEU A 315 -3.70 4.96 -17.76
N MET A 316 -2.58 5.08 -17.06
CA MET A 316 -2.44 4.70 -15.65
C MET A 316 -2.39 5.96 -14.79
N LEU A 317 -3.42 6.16 -13.98
CA LEU A 317 -3.49 7.26 -13.03
C LEU A 317 -2.83 6.87 -11.71
N LEU A 318 -1.76 7.54 -11.36
CA LEU A 318 -1.07 7.46 -10.06
C LEU A 318 -1.69 8.49 -9.12
N ASP A 319 -2.69 8.06 -8.35
CA ASP A 319 -3.48 8.97 -7.54
C ASP A 319 -2.89 9.14 -6.13
N GLU A 320 -2.85 10.38 -5.65
CA GLU A 320 -2.29 10.77 -4.34
C GLU A 320 -0.79 10.43 -4.17
N ILE A 321 0.04 10.77 -5.17
CA ILE A 321 1.48 10.52 -5.13
C ILE A 321 2.19 11.28 -3.99
N ASP A 322 1.63 12.39 -3.54
CA ASP A 322 2.06 13.20 -2.40
C ASP A 322 1.93 12.48 -1.04
N LYS A 323 1.17 11.38 -1.00
CA LYS A 323 0.95 10.59 0.23
C LYS A 323 1.78 9.30 0.29
N THR A 324 2.75 9.14 -0.60
CA THR A 324 3.71 8.04 -0.53
C THR A 324 4.66 8.24 0.65
N GLY A 325 4.82 7.22 1.49
CA GLY A 325 5.67 7.27 2.67
C GLY A 325 7.05 6.67 2.42
N LYS A 326 8.02 7.04 3.30
CA LYS A 326 9.27 6.29 3.46
C LYS A 326 9.15 5.44 4.71
N ASP A 327 9.48 4.15 4.61
CA ASP A 327 9.60 3.25 5.75
C ASP A 327 11.02 2.68 5.80
N GLN A 328 11.42 2.10 6.94
CA GLN A 328 12.74 1.46 7.11
C GLN A 328 12.97 0.26 6.18
N ARG A 329 11.92 -0.23 5.50
CA ARG A 329 11.94 -1.41 4.64
C ARG A 329 12.06 -1.13 3.14
N GLY A 330 12.00 0.11 2.70
CA GLY A 330 12.12 0.46 1.29
C GLY A 330 11.72 1.92 0.99
N ASP A 331 12.12 2.41 -0.16
CA ASP A 331 11.78 3.74 -0.67
C ASP A 331 10.84 3.61 -1.87
N THR A 332 9.54 3.76 -1.62
CA THR A 332 8.51 3.73 -2.68
C THR A 332 8.82 4.74 -3.80
N ALA A 333 9.46 5.86 -3.47
CA ALA A 333 9.83 6.85 -4.46
C ALA A 333 10.90 6.33 -5.43
N SER A 334 11.85 5.53 -4.96
CA SER A 334 12.86 4.88 -5.83
C SER A 334 12.22 3.88 -6.80
N ALA A 335 11.25 3.09 -6.34
CA ALA A 335 10.50 2.19 -7.20
C ALA A 335 9.69 2.95 -8.27
N LEU A 336 9.07 4.06 -7.88
CA LEU A 336 8.34 4.92 -8.82
C LEU A 336 9.26 5.61 -9.82
N LEU A 337 10.49 5.95 -9.44
CA LEU A 337 11.47 6.52 -10.38
C LEU A 337 11.77 5.54 -11.52
N GLU A 338 11.96 4.25 -11.24
CA GLU A 338 12.18 3.25 -12.29
C GLU A 338 10.96 3.08 -13.22
N VAL A 339 9.75 3.12 -12.64
CA VAL A 339 8.50 3.04 -13.42
C VAL A 339 8.31 4.26 -14.33
N LEU A 340 8.71 5.44 -13.84
CA LEU A 340 8.42 6.72 -14.46
C LEU A 340 9.58 7.27 -15.30
N ASP A 341 10.77 6.72 -15.17
CA ASP A 341 11.92 7.13 -15.97
C ASP A 341 11.86 6.50 -17.35
N PRO A 342 11.78 7.28 -18.44
CA PRO A 342 11.73 6.74 -19.79
C PRO A 342 12.91 5.85 -20.16
N GLU A 343 14.11 6.12 -19.59
CA GLU A 343 15.30 5.32 -19.86
C GLU A 343 15.27 3.95 -19.17
N GLN A 344 14.49 3.80 -18.10
CA GLN A 344 14.43 2.59 -17.28
C GLN A 344 13.13 1.80 -17.47
N ASN A 345 12.02 2.48 -17.79
CA ASN A 345 10.70 1.86 -17.82
C ASN A 345 10.50 0.86 -18.97
N GLU A 346 11.32 0.88 -20.02
CA GLU A 346 11.32 -0.16 -21.06
C GLU A 346 11.76 -1.53 -20.52
N HIS A 347 12.55 -1.53 -19.44
CA HIS A 347 13.11 -2.74 -18.81
C HIS A 347 12.66 -2.89 -17.36
N PHE A 348 11.49 -2.36 -17.01
CA PHE A 348 10.96 -2.51 -15.66
C PHE A 348 10.86 -3.98 -15.26
N THR A 349 11.43 -4.33 -14.12
CA THR A 349 11.41 -5.70 -13.62
C THR A 349 10.61 -5.83 -12.36
N ASP A 350 9.48 -6.54 -12.44
CA ASP A 350 8.72 -6.95 -11.27
C ASP A 350 9.37 -8.16 -10.63
N HIS A 351 9.52 -8.15 -9.30
CA HIS A 351 10.20 -9.23 -8.56
C HIS A 351 9.45 -10.57 -8.60
N TYR A 352 8.13 -10.53 -8.81
CA TYR A 352 7.34 -11.74 -8.99
C TYR A 352 7.50 -12.34 -10.38
N LEU A 353 7.41 -11.51 -11.42
CA LEU A 353 7.52 -11.97 -12.82
C LEU A 353 8.95 -12.36 -13.17
N GLU A 354 9.97 -11.66 -12.65
CA GLU A 354 11.40 -11.85 -12.93
C GLU A 354 11.75 -11.80 -14.43
N VAL A 355 10.98 -11.05 -15.21
CA VAL A 355 11.23 -10.75 -16.62
C VAL A 355 10.95 -9.28 -16.86
N ALA A 356 11.62 -8.69 -17.85
CA ALA A 356 11.44 -7.30 -18.17
C ALA A 356 10.04 -7.05 -18.78
N LEU A 357 9.38 -5.99 -18.30
CA LEU A 357 8.09 -5.51 -18.77
C LEU A 357 8.27 -4.11 -19.34
N ASN A 358 7.86 -3.91 -20.59
CA ASN A 358 7.98 -2.62 -21.24
C ASN A 358 6.81 -1.72 -20.87
N LEU A 359 7.04 -0.67 -20.12
CA LEU A 359 6.06 0.32 -19.69
C LEU A 359 6.09 1.62 -20.51
N SER A 360 6.94 1.73 -21.56
CA SER A 360 7.10 2.96 -22.35
C SER A 360 5.84 3.38 -23.10
N ASP A 361 4.91 2.46 -23.37
CA ASP A 361 3.63 2.74 -24.05
C ASP A 361 2.53 3.18 -23.07
N VAL A 362 2.76 3.04 -21.76
CA VAL A 362 1.82 3.49 -20.72
C VAL A 362 1.79 5.02 -20.68
N LEU A 363 0.61 5.60 -20.66
CA LEU A 363 0.44 7.02 -20.41
C LEU A 363 0.26 7.22 -18.90
N PHE A 364 1.34 7.61 -18.21
CA PHE A 364 1.26 7.91 -16.79
C PHE A 364 0.73 9.33 -16.56
N VAL A 365 -0.26 9.44 -15.69
CA VAL A 365 -0.76 10.72 -15.17
C VAL A 365 -0.73 10.63 -13.66
N ALA A 366 -0.17 11.63 -13.00
CA ALA A 366 -0.12 11.69 -11.54
C ALA A 366 -1.11 12.73 -10.99
N THR A 367 -1.58 12.54 -9.76
CA THR A 367 -2.30 13.58 -9.02
C THR A 367 -1.65 13.80 -7.65
N ALA A 368 -1.61 15.05 -7.22
CA ALA A 368 -1.16 15.44 -5.91
C ALA A 368 -2.04 16.56 -5.34
N ASN A 369 -2.06 16.69 -4.03
CA ASN A 369 -2.66 17.87 -3.38
C ASN A 369 -1.60 18.90 -3.02
N ASP A 370 -0.39 18.46 -2.69
CA ASP A 370 0.74 19.30 -2.30
C ASP A 370 2.05 18.75 -2.91
N LEU A 371 2.85 19.63 -3.49
CA LEU A 371 4.14 19.29 -4.07
C LEU A 371 5.26 19.16 -3.02
N SER A 372 5.11 19.78 -1.86
CA SER A 372 6.16 19.87 -0.83
C SER A 372 6.59 18.52 -0.27
N THR A 373 5.74 17.52 -0.35
CA THR A 373 5.99 16.16 0.15
C THR A 373 6.57 15.21 -0.90
N ILE A 374 6.55 15.61 -2.17
CA ILE A 374 7.06 14.80 -3.28
C ILE A 374 8.57 14.98 -3.38
N PRO A 375 9.37 13.91 -3.45
CA PRO A 375 10.81 13.98 -3.64
C PRO A 375 11.20 14.71 -4.94
N ARG A 376 12.21 15.58 -4.87
CA ARG A 376 12.69 16.34 -6.03
C ARG A 376 12.97 15.51 -7.28
N PRO A 377 13.63 14.33 -7.20
CA PRO A 377 13.89 13.52 -8.39
C PRO A 377 12.61 13.08 -9.15
N LEU A 378 11.50 12.92 -8.43
CA LEU A 378 10.21 12.65 -9.07
C LEU A 378 9.62 13.93 -9.71
N LEU A 379 9.72 15.07 -9.02
CA LEU A 379 9.24 16.35 -9.55
C LEU A 379 9.95 16.77 -10.82
N ASP A 380 11.25 16.51 -10.93
CA ASP A 380 12.07 16.85 -12.12
C ASP A 380 11.62 16.09 -13.38
N ARG A 381 10.85 15.01 -13.24
CA ARG A 381 10.29 14.21 -14.33
C ARG A 381 8.82 14.52 -14.64
N MET A 382 8.24 15.47 -13.91
CA MET A 382 6.82 15.80 -14.00
C MET A 382 6.58 17.14 -14.65
N GLU A 383 5.64 17.18 -15.58
CA GLU A 383 5.04 18.42 -16.03
C GLU A 383 3.86 18.77 -15.11
N ILE A 384 4.05 19.83 -14.32
CA ILE A 384 3.11 20.24 -13.28
C ILE A 384 2.02 21.12 -13.90
N ILE A 385 0.76 20.69 -13.73
CA ILE A 385 -0.41 21.51 -14.10
C ILE A 385 -1.19 21.79 -12.81
N GLU A 386 -1.25 23.08 -12.45
CA GLU A 386 -2.00 23.52 -11.27
C GLU A 386 -3.49 23.58 -11.56
N VAL A 387 -4.28 22.88 -10.75
CA VAL A 387 -5.73 22.87 -10.77
C VAL A 387 -6.24 23.72 -9.62
N SER A 388 -6.67 24.95 -9.91
CA SER A 388 -7.13 25.91 -8.90
C SER A 388 -8.49 25.55 -8.31
N SER A 389 -8.88 26.28 -7.25
CA SER A 389 -10.21 26.23 -6.67
C SER A 389 -11.27 26.73 -7.63
N TYR A 390 -12.46 26.15 -7.56
CA TYR A 390 -13.62 26.63 -8.33
C TYR A 390 -14.23 27.89 -7.73
N THR A 391 -14.66 28.80 -8.59
CA THR A 391 -15.53 29.93 -8.25
C THR A 391 -16.93 29.42 -7.86
N GLU A 392 -17.75 30.30 -7.31
CA GLU A 392 -19.14 29.96 -6.97
C GLU A 392 -19.97 29.63 -8.23
N ASN A 393 -19.73 30.35 -9.30
CA ASN A 393 -20.39 30.15 -10.58
C ASN A 393 -19.96 28.84 -11.26
N GLU A 394 -18.67 28.54 -11.27
CA GLU A 394 -18.16 27.23 -11.74
C GLU A 394 -18.79 26.08 -10.93
N LYS A 395 -18.86 26.20 -9.61
CA LYS A 395 -19.54 25.20 -8.75
C LYS A 395 -21.02 25.03 -9.09
N TYR A 396 -21.69 26.14 -9.39
CA TYR A 396 -23.09 26.10 -9.81
C TYR A 396 -23.26 25.33 -11.14
N HIS A 397 -22.46 25.64 -12.16
CA HIS A 397 -22.51 24.93 -13.43
C HIS A 397 -22.13 23.46 -13.28
N ILE A 398 -21.07 23.15 -12.55
CA ILE A 398 -20.67 21.76 -12.26
C ILE A 398 -21.80 21.01 -11.52
N ALA A 399 -22.44 21.66 -10.56
CA ALA A 399 -23.55 21.06 -9.83
C ALA A 399 -24.75 20.79 -10.73
N ASN A 400 -25.17 21.80 -11.52
CA ASN A 400 -26.36 21.73 -12.36
C ASN A 400 -26.18 20.73 -13.50
N ASP A 401 -25.06 20.81 -14.23
CA ASP A 401 -24.86 20.08 -15.47
C ASP A 401 -24.40 18.64 -15.26
N TYR A 402 -23.67 18.36 -14.14
CA TYR A 402 -23.07 17.05 -13.89
C TYR A 402 -23.54 16.39 -12.59
N LEU A 403 -23.40 17.10 -11.41
CA LEU A 403 -23.58 16.43 -10.12
C LEU A 403 -25.03 16.09 -9.84
N VAL A 404 -25.96 16.98 -10.18
CA VAL A 404 -27.41 16.76 -9.99
C VAL A 404 -27.84 15.52 -10.77
N LYS A 405 -27.51 15.45 -12.07
CA LYS A 405 -27.84 14.30 -12.91
C LYS A 405 -27.26 13.01 -12.36
N LYS A 406 -25.97 13.01 -12.05
CA LYS A 406 -25.27 11.86 -11.46
C LYS A 406 -25.93 11.37 -10.16
N GLN A 407 -26.31 12.30 -9.28
CA GLN A 407 -26.93 11.94 -8.00
C GLN A 407 -28.41 11.53 -8.17
N MET A 408 -29.09 12.05 -9.16
CA MET A 408 -30.47 11.60 -9.51
C MET A 408 -30.44 10.15 -9.99
N GLU A 409 -29.60 9.84 -10.96
CA GLU A 409 -29.41 8.48 -11.49
C GLU A 409 -29.02 7.48 -10.39
N ALA A 410 -28.04 7.85 -9.56
CA ALA A 410 -27.57 7.02 -8.45
C ALA A 410 -28.64 6.73 -7.37
N ASN A 411 -29.66 7.57 -7.27
CA ASN A 411 -30.76 7.42 -6.30
C ASN A 411 -32.11 7.03 -6.97
N GLY A 412 -32.11 6.65 -8.25
CA GLY A 412 -33.30 6.20 -8.98
C GLY A 412 -34.33 7.29 -9.21
N LEU A 413 -33.91 8.54 -9.34
CA LEU A 413 -34.75 9.69 -9.63
C LEU A 413 -34.62 10.11 -11.11
N ASN A 414 -35.69 10.71 -11.63
CA ASN A 414 -35.73 11.30 -12.97
C ASN A 414 -36.18 12.77 -12.94
N ASP A 415 -36.06 13.48 -14.06
CA ASP A 415 -36.38 14.91 -14.18
C ASP A 415 -37.84 15.23 -13.89
N THR A 416 -38.75 14.27 -13.99
CA THR A 416 -40.17 14.48 -13.66
C THR A 416 -40.44 14.47 -12.17
N GLN A 417 -39.54 13.87 -11.38
CA GLN A 417 -39.72 13.68 -9.93
C GLN A 417 -38.99 14.72 -9.10
N ILE A 418 -37.88 15.26 -9.56
CA ILE A 418 -37.12 16.29 -8.83
C ILE A 418 -36.73 17.42 -9.78
N HIS A 419 -36.85 18.65 -9.29
CA HIS A 419 -36.41 19.84 -10.02
C HIS A 419 -35.68 20.78 -9.07
N TRP A 420 -34.46 21.14 -9.45
CA TRP A 420 -33.64 22.07 -8.68
C TRP A 420 -33.77 23.48 -9.19
N LYS A 421 -34.02 24.43 -8.28
CA LYS A 421 -33.98 25.86 -8.60
C LYS A 421 -32.55 26.36 -8.47
N GLU A 422 -32.15 27.31 -9.33
CA GLU A 422 -30.84 27.95 -9.28
C GLU A 422 -30.52 28.55 -7.91
N ASP A 423 -31.47 29.33 -7.36
CA ASP A 423 -31.31 29.96 -6.04
C ASP A 423 -31.10 28.93 -4.91
N ALA A 424 -31.63 27.73 -5.05
CA ALA A 424 -31.46 26.66 -4.10
C ALA A 424 -30.06 26.00 -4.23
N LEU A 425 -29.57 25.78 -5.46
CA LEU A 425 -28.21 25.28 -5.67
C LEU A 425 -27.15 26.28 -5.18
N ARG A 426 -27.31 27.57 -5.50
CA ARG A 426 -26.41 28.62 -5.00
C ARG A 426 -26.44 28.69 -3.47
N PHE A 427 -27.61 28.59 -2.86
CA PHE A 427 -27.76 28.54 -1.41
C PHE A 427 -27.07 27.30 -0.80
N LEU A 428 -27.14 26.14 -1.46
CA LEU A 428 -26.44 24.93 -1.01
C LEU A 428 -24.90 25.10 -1.07
N ILE A 429 -24.43 25.77 -2.12
CA ILE A 429 -23.01 26.05 -2.32
C ILE A 429 -22.46 26.97 -1.25
N THR A 430 -23.17 28.09 -0.97
CA THR A 430 -22.72 29.15 -0.07
C THR A 430 -22.90 28.84 1.40
N ASP A 431 -24.02 28.24 1.77
CA ASP A 431 -24.42 28.12 3.17
C ASP A 431 -24.21 26.71 3.77
N TYR A 432 -24.04 25.68 2.93
CA TYR A 432 -23.83 24.29 3.39
C TYR A 432 -22.49 23.68 3.01
N THR A 433 -21.73 24.31 2.10
CA THR A 433 -20.41 23.81 1.68
C THR A 433 -19.36 24.91 1.73
N ARG A 434 -18.17 24.59 2.23
CA ARG A 434 -17.02 25.49 2.28
C ARG A 434 -15.79 24.68 1.89
N GLU A 435 -15.52 24.64 0.58
CA GLU A 435 -14.46 23.81 0.02
C GLU A 435 -13.92 24.42 -1.27
N ALA A 436 -12.69 24.08 -1.63
CA ALA A 436 -12.07 24.48 -2.89
C ALA A 436 -12.74 23.83 -4.11
N GLY A 437 -13.05 22.54 -3.99
CA GLY A 437 -13.70 21.74 -5.03
C GLY A 437 -15.21 21.58 -4.83
N VAL A 438 -15.74 20.43 -5.24
CA VAL A 438 -17.17 20.10 -5.23
C VAL A 438 -17.52 18.78 -4.52
N ARG A 439 -16.59 18.21 -3.74
CA ARG A 439 -16.80 16.89 -3.12
C ARG A 439 -17.89 16.89 -2.04
N ASN A 440 -17.92 17.91 -1.19
CA ASN A 440 -18.96 18.05 -0.18
C ASN A 440 -20.28 18.49 -0.82
N LEU A 441 -20.23 19.33 -1.86
CA LEU A 441 -21.39 19.73 -2.63
C LEU A 441 -22.08 18.50 -3.24
N GLU A 442 -21.35 17.60 -3.86
CA GLU A 442 -21.87 16.32 -4.37
C GLU A 442 -22.52 15.49 -3.27
N ARG A 443 -21.88 15.40 -2.09
CA ARG A 443 -22.44 14.71 -0.92
C ARG A 443 -23.76 15.33 -0.44
N ARG A 444 -23.84 16.67 -0.42
CA ARG A 444 -25.07 17.39 0.00
C ARG A 444 -26.19 17.21 -1.02
N ILE A 445 -25.89 17.29 -2.33
CA ILE A 445 -26.86 17.00 -3.39
C ILE A 445 -27.37 15.56 -3.24
N GLY A 446 -26.49 14.59 -3.00
CA GLY A 446 -26.88 13.20 -2.76
C GLY A 446 -27.72 13.00 -1.50
N GLN A 447 -27.46 13.77 -0.42
CA GLN A 447 -28.31 13.74 0.78
C GLN A 447 -29.72 14.23 0.49
N VAL A 448 -29.86 15.33 -0.25
CA VAL A 448 -31.15 15.86 -0.66
C VAL A 448 -31.87 14.87 -1.56
N SER A 449 -31.19 14.33 -2.57
CA SER A 449 -31.75 13.34 -3.49
C SER A 449 -32.29 12.11 -2.76
N ARG A 450 -31.53 11.54 -1.81
CA ARG A 450 -32.00 10.40 -0.98
C ARG A 450 -33.25 10.71 -0.18
N LYS A 451 -33.36 11.92 0.36
CA LYS A 451 -34.56 12.33 1.09
C LYS A 451 -35.78 12.49 0.18
N VAL A 452 -35.57 13.02 -1.04
CA VAL A 452 -36.61 13.05 -2.08
C VAL A 452 -37.03 11.62 -2.47
N THR A 453 -36.08 10.73 -2.72
CA THR A 453 -36.38 9.32 -3.04
C THR A 453 -37.25 8.68 -1.94
N ARG A 454 -36.88 8.89 -0.66
CA ARG A 454 -37.66 8.37 0.48
C ARG A 454 -39.07 8.93 0.48
N ASP A 455 -39.27 10.24 0.29
CA ASP A 455 -40.58 10.90 0.35
C ASP A 455 -41.46 10.47 -0.84
N ILE A 456 -40.90 10.25 -2.02
CA ILE A 456 -41.61 9.70 -3.18
C ILE A 456 -41.95 8.21 -2.94
N TYR A 457 -41.04 7.40 -2.43
CA TYR A 457 -41.29 5.99 -2.12
C TYR A 457 -42.40 5.83 -1.06
N GLN A 458 -42.44 6.70 -0.06
CA GLN A 458 -43.51 6.73 0.94
C GLN A 458 -44.82 7.36 0.42
N LYS A 459 -44.90 7.68 -0.89
CA LYS A 459 -46.05 8.32 -1.55
C LYS A 459 -46.50 9.65 -0.93
N LYS A 460 -45.59 10.37 -0.23
CA LYS A 460 -45.85 11.70 0.31
C LYS A 460 -45.96 12.77 -0.78
N HIS A 461 -45.07 12.61 -1.80
CA HIS A 461 -45.00 13.51 -2.94
C HIS A 461 -44.80 12.70 -4.26
N ARG A 462 -45.31 13.22 -5.37
CA ARG A 462 -45.03 12.68 -6.71
C ARG A 462 -43.88 13.43 -7.41
N LYS A 463 -43.73 14.70 -7.07
CA LYS A 463 -42.72 15.64 -7.58
C LYS A 463 -42.29 16.56 -6.47
N VAL A 464 -41.00 16.85 -6.35
CA VAL A 464 -40.41 17.76 -5.39
C VAL A 464 -39.60 18.82 -6.11
N THR A 465 -39.95 20.11 -5.89
CA THR A 465 -39.11 21.23 -6.33
C THR A 465 -38.20 21.66 -5.19
N ILE A 466 -36.90 21.59 -5.39
CA ILE A 466 -35.90 21.97 -4.41
C ILE A 466 -35.76 23.47 -4.37
N THR A 467 -36.13 24.04 -3.21
CA THR A 467 -36.03 25.46 -2.87
C THR A 467 -35.17 25.62 -1.63
N LYS A 468 -34.77 26.85 -1.31
CA LYS A 468 -34.04 27.17 -0.04
C LYS A 468 -34.76 26.62 1.19
N LYS A 469 -36.10 26.67 1.22
CA LYS A 469 -36.92 26.12 2.31
C LYS A 469 -36.77 24.59 2.40
N VAL A 470 -36.92 23.88 1.29
CA VAL A 470 -36.80 22.43 1.24
C VAL A 470 -35.38 21.98 1.65
N ILE A 471 -34.35 22.74 1.29
CA ILE A 471 -32.96 22.44 1.72
C ILE A 471 -32.86 22.55 3.25
N LYS A 472 -33.43 23.64 3.85
CA LYS A 472 -33.44 23.80 5.31
C LYS A 472 -34.25 22.70 6.01
N ASP A 473 -35.36 22.29 5.46
CA ASP A 473 -36.20 21.21 6.01
C ASP A 473 -35.47 19.86 5.94
N TYR A 474 -34.67 19.62 4.88
CA TYR A 474 -33.97 18.38 4.69
C TYR A 474 -32.59 18.33 5.38
N LEU A 475 -31.80 19.39 5.32
CA LEU A 475 -30.43 19.41 5.85
C LEU A 475 -30.31 20.11 7.22
N GLY A 476 -31.36 20.75 7.70
CA GLY A 476 -31.35 21.53 8.94
C GLY A 476 -30.87 22.98 8.72
N ARG A 477 -30.42 23.60 9.79
CA ARG A 477 -29.90 24.98 9.72
C ARG A 477 -28.66 25.05 8.84
N PRO A 478 -28.42 26.18 8.15
CA PRO A 478 -27.16 26.42 7.46
C PRO A 478 -25.98 26.16 8.37
N VAL A 479 -24.93 25.56 7.79
CA VAL A 479 -23.69 25.26 8.52
C VAL A 479 -22.85 26.54 8.67
N TYR A 480 -22.97 27.42 7.70
CA TYR A 480 -22.21 28.66 7.64
C TYR A 480 -23.22 29.81 7.63
N GLU A 481 -23.34 30.50 8.76
CA GLU A 481 -24.07 31.75 8.85
C GLU A 481 -23.10 32.92 8.74
N TRP A 482 -23.33 33.80 7.79
CA TRP A 482 -22.46 34.94 7.57
C TRP A 482 -22.80 36.03 8.60
N GLU A 483 -21.89 36.24 9.54
CA GLU A 483 -22.02 37.39 10.48
C GLU A 483 -21.69 38.67 9.71
N LYS A 484 -22.69 39.33 9.17
CA LYS A 484 -22.56 40.66 8.53
C LYS A 484 -22.03 41.73 9.45
N ASP A 485 -22.10 41.54 10.77
CA ASP A 485 -21.64 42.49 11.78
C ASP A 485 -20.10 42.60 11.93
N THR A 486 -19.33 41.76 11.24
CA THR A 486 -17.86 41.73 11.36
C THR A 486 -17.15 42.80 10.53
N LEU A 487 -17.84 43.47 9.60
CA LEU A 487 -17.26 44.46 8.68
C LEU A 487 -17.34 45.92 9.19
N ARG A 488 -17.26 46.12 10.52
CA ARG A 488 -17.19 47.48 11.12
C ARG A 488 -15.74 47.92 11.33
N ASP A 489 -15.54 49.24 11.36
CA ASP A 489 -14.23 49.83 11.65
C ASP A 489 -13.88 49.62 13.12
N HIS A 490 -12.78 48.91 13.37
CA HIS A 490 -12.29 48.56 14.70
C HIS A 490 -10.85 48.96 14.94
N VAL A 491 -10.51 49.21 16.19
CA VAL A 491 -9.12 49.35 16.63
C VAL A 491 -8.58 47.97 16.96
N GLY A 492 -7.38 47.63 16.47
CA GLY A 492 -6.71 46.37 16.76
C GLY A 492 -7.29 45.15 16.08
N ILE A 493 -8.25 45.27 15.16
CA ILE A 493 -8.85 44.17 14.41
C ILE A 493 -8.64 44.37 12.92
N VAL A 494 -8.10 43.35 12.24
CA VAL A 494 -7.83 43.39 10.79
C VAL A 494 -8.16 42.05 10.17
N HIS A 495 -8.76 42.08 8.97
CA HIS A 495 -9.03 40.89 8.18
C HIS A 495 -7.80 40.53 7.30
N GLY A 496 -7.18 39.40 7.59
CA GLY A 496 -6.18 38.76 6.74
C GLY A 496 -6.79 37.72 5.82
N LEU A 497 -6.04 37.32 4.82
CA LEU A 497 -6.43 36.27 3.88
C LEU A 497 -5.40 35.14 3.92
N ALA A 498 -5.88 33.92 4.09
CA ALA A 498 -5.05 32.72 4.07
C ALA A 498 -5.58 31.70 3.07
N TRP A 499 -4.72 30.80 2.70
CA TRP A 499 -5.05 29.63 1.88
C TRP A 499 -4.85 28.36 2.71
N THR A 500 -5.76 27.41 2.55
CA THR A 500 -5.72 26.09 3.21
C THR A 500 -6.04 25.01 2.18
N ALA A 501 -5.82 23.75 2.53
CA ALA A 501 -6.18 22.60 1.70
C ALA A 501 -7.68 22.54 1.30
N VAL A 502 -8.53 23.25 2.02
CA VAL A 502 -9.97 23.35 1.71
C VAL A 502 -10.36 24.64 0.98
N GLY A 503 -9.37 25.46 0.60
CA GLY A 503 -9.57 26.72 -0.14
C GLY A 503 -9.15 27.96 0.65
N GLY A 504 -9.49 29.14 0.13
CA GLY A 504 -9.22 30.41 0.78
C GLY A 504 -10.11 30.64 1.99
N VAL A 505 -9.53 31.22 3.04
CA VAL A 505 -10.21 31.61 4.28
C VAL A 505 -9.83 33.03 4.68
N THR A 506 -10.76 33.73 5.33
CA THR A 506 -10.47 35.01 5.97
C THR A 506 -10.01 34.75 7.41
N LEU A 507 -8.97 35.45 7.83
CA LEU A 507 -8.44 35.41 9.19
C LEU A 507 -8.74 36.72 9.90
N LYS A 508 -9.49 36.67 10.97
CA LYS A 508 -9.65 37.84 11.84
C LYS A 508 -8.43 37.89 12.78
N ILE A 509 -7.62 38.91 12.67
CA ILE A 509 -6.47 39.13 13.56
C ILE A 509 -6.86 40.17 14.59
N GLU A 510 -6.86 39.82 15.86
CA GLU A 510 -7.19 40.66 16.99
C GLU A 510 -5.93 40.96 17.81
N VAL A 511 -5.72 42.23 18.11
CA VAL A 511 -4.57 42.65 18.91
C VAL A 511 -5.05 43.49 20.09
N ASN A 512 -4.57 43.10 21.27
CA ASN A 512 -4.79 43.87 22.49
C ASN A 512 -3.43 44.32 23.07
N VAL A 513 -3.45 45.55 23.60
CA VAL A 513 -2.27 46.15 24.28
C VAL A 513 -2.66 46.43 25.72
N MET A 514 -1.86 45.95 26.64
CA MET A 514 -2.13 46.08 28.08
C MET A 514 -0.87 46.51 28.85
N PRO A 515 -1.00 47.16 30.01
CA PRO A 515 0.16 47.43 30.87
C PRO A 515 0.89 46.12 31.21
N GLY A 516 2.23 46.11 31.08
CA GLY A 516 3.03 44.91 31.29
C GLY A 516 4.52 45.17 31.32
N LYS A 517 5.31 44.15 30.97
CA LYS A 517 6.78 44.16 30.99
C LYS A 517 7.41 43.97 29.61
N GLY A 518 6.66 44.20 28.54
CA GLY A 518 7.11 44.04 27.16
C GLY A 518 6.95 42.62 26.61
N ALA A 519 6.09 41.78 27.22
CA ALA A 519 5.84 40.44 26.73
C ALA A 519 5.03 40.48 25.43
N ILE A 520 5.38 39.58 24.49
CA ILE A 520 4.64 39.37 23.26
C ILE A 520 4.00 37.97 23.31
N GLN A 521 2.70 37.96 23.34
CA GLN A 521 1.91 36.72 23.35
C GLN A 521 1.25 36.53 22.01
N VAL A 522 1.34 35.32 21.46
CA VAL A 522 0.72 34.97 20.18
C VAL A 522 -0.09 33.68 20.38
N THR A 523 -1.40 33.73 20.12
CA THR A 523 -2.31 32.61 20.34
C THR A 523 -3.20 32.35 19.12
N GLY A 524 -3.74 31.14 18.98
CA GLY A 524 -4.62 30.76 17.85
C GLY A 524 -4.13 29.55 17.04
N SER A 525 -3.33 28.66 17.66
CA SER A 525 -2.76 27.46 17.00
C SER A 525 -1.91 27.79 15.78
N LEU A 526 -0.91 28.70 16.00
CA LEU A 526 -0.04 29.20 14.94
C LEU A 526 1.24 28.37 14.84
N GLY A 527 1.62 28.06 13.62
CA GLY A 527 2.91 27.43 13.28
C GLY A 527 4.11 28.38 13.45
N ASN A 528 5.30 27.87 13.25
CA ASN A 528 6.53 28.61 13.51
C ASN A 528 6.72 29.79 12.55
N VAL A 529 6.40 29.62 11.26
CA VAL A 529 6.53 30.68 10.25
C VAL A 529 5.63 31.87 10.57
N MET A 530 4.42 31.62 11.04
CA MET A 530 3.48 32.67 11.41
C MET A 530 3.90 33.40 12.70
N LYS A 531 4.53 32.71 13.67
CA LYS A 531 5.15 33.30 14.85
C LYS A 531 6.33 34.20 14.51
N GLU A 532 7.20 33.76 13.58
CA GLU A 532 8.30 34.56 13.05
C GLU A 532 7.80 35.82 12.33
N SER A 533 6.72 35.69 11.55
CA SER A 533 6.07 36.83 10.89
C SER A 533 5.54 37.87 11.90
N ALA A 534 4.99 37.41 13.03
CA ALA A 534 4.55 38.29 14.12
C ALA A 534 5.77 39.01 14.75
N GLN A 535 6.90 38.35 14.96
CA GLN A 535 8.14 38.97 15.46
C GLN A 535 8.72 39.99 14.47
N ALA A 536 8.71 39.68 13.16
CA ALA A 536 9.11 40.61 12.12
C ALA A 536 8.25 41.87 12.11
N ALA A 537 6.93 41.71 12.23
CA ALA A 537 5.98 42.81 12.32
C ALA A 537 6.30 43.76 13.50
N ILE A 538 6.53 43.21 14.69
CA ILE A 538 6.86 43.98 15.88
C ILE A 538 8.23 44.65 15.73
N SER A 539 9.24 43.99 15.18
CA SER A 539 10.55 44.54 14.91
C SER A 539 10.47 45.73 13.95
N TYR A 540 9.68 45.64 12.89
CA TYR A 540 9.42 46.77 11.99
C TYR A 540 8.78 47.95 12.74
N ILE A 541 7.73 47.72 13.53
CA ILE A 541 7.05 48.80 14.26
C ILE A 541 8.02 49.47 15.25
N ARG A 542 8.84 48.71 15.97
CA ARG A 542 9.88 49.23 16.86
C ARG A 542 10.88 50.12 16.11
N SER A 543 11.33 49.69 14.95
CA SER A 543 12.28 50.47 14.11
C SER A 543 11.67 51.79 13.62
N GLN A 544 10.36 51.84 13.45
CA GLN A 544 9.62 53.02 12.95
C GLN A 544 8.88 53.79 14.06
N SER A 545 9.23 53.60 15.34
CA SER A 545 8.52 54.18 16.49
C SER A 545 8.40 55.70 16.41
N ARG A 546 9.45 56.40 15.96
CA ARG A 546 9.44 57.85 15.76
C ARG A 546 8.39 58.29 14.72
N LYS A 547 8.29 57.58 13.62
CA LYS A 547 7.38 57.86 12.52
C LYS A 547 5.92 57.75 12.97
N TYR A 548 5.61 56.74 13.78
CA TYR A 548 4.29 56.46 14.26
C TYR A 548 4.00 57.13 15.63
N LYS A 549 4.87 58.02 16.10
CA LYS A 549 4.74 58.76 17.38
C LYS A 549 4.58 57.82 18.60
N ILE A 550 5.22 56.64 18.56
CA ILE A 550 5.20 55.69 19.67
C ILE A 550 6.32 56.08 20.66
N LYS A 551 5.98 56.15 21.97
CA LYS A 551 6.94 56.46 23.03
C LYS A 551 8.05 55.41 23.08
N GLN A 552 9.27 55.86 23.41
CA GLN A 552 10.45 54.99 23.39
C GLN A 552 10.37 53.85 24.42
N ASP A 553 9.70 54.09 25.56
CA ASP A 553 9.51 53.12 26.64
C ASP A 553 8.23 52.29 26.50
N PHE A 554 7.50 52.47 25.41
CA PHE A 554 6.22 51.78 25.19
C PHE A 554 6.34 50.26 25.25
N PHE A 555 7.31 49.70 24.53
CA PHE A 555 7.53 48.26 24.41
C PHE A 555 8.14 47.62 25.67
N GLU A 556 8.56 48.43 26.65
CA GLU A 556 9.04 47.94 27.96
C GLU A 556 7.93 47.96 29.01
N LYS A 557 6.88 48.77 28.80
CA LYS A 557 5.80 49.04 29.74
C LYS A 557 4.48 48.41 29.33
N HIS A 558 4.38 47.85 28.14
CA HIS A 558 3.16 47.22 27.64
C HIS A 558 3.38 45.87 27.06
N ASP A 559 2.52 44.92 27.40
CA ASP A 559 2.42 43.62 26.76
C ASP A 559 1.47 43.68 25.55
N ILE A 560 1.82 42.94 24.49
CA ILE A 560 1.07 42.89 23.24
C ILE A 560 0.59 41.44 23.06
N HIS A 561 -0.72 41.26 22.96
CA HIS A 561 -1.32 39.96 22.70
C HIS A 561 -1.96 39.97 21.30
N ILE A 562 -1.44 39.12 20.42
CA ILE A 562 -1.95 38.85 19.09
C ILE A 562 -2.75 37.55 19.15
N HIS A 563 -4.03 37.61 18.82
CA HIS A 563 -4.92 36.46 18.81
C HIS A 563 -5.52 36.26 17.42
N ILE A 564 -5.47 35.02 16.90
CA ILE A 564 -6.18 34.65 15.69
C ILE A 564 -7.20 33.56 16.07
N PRO A 565 -8.51 33.92 16.10
CA PRO A 565 -9.58 33.00 16.46
C PRO A 565 -9.59 31.70 15.64
N GLU A 566 -10.45 30.73 16.00
CA GLU A 566 -10.56 29.41 15.42
C GLU A 566 -9.29 28.54 15.68
N GLY A 567 -8.88 28.42 16.94
CA GLY A 567 -7.71 27.64 17.37
C GLY A 567 -7.75 26.16 17.05
N ALA A 568 -8.89 25.60 16.65
CA ALA A 568 -9.03 24.20 16.23
C ALA A 568 -8.36 23.91 14.86
N VAL A 569 -8.13 24.97 14.04
CA VAL A 569 -7.49 24.82 12.73
C VAL A 569 -6.07 25.36 12.82
N PRO A 570 -5.04 24.51 12.64
CA PRO A 570 -3.65 24.97 12.56
C PRO A 570 -3.46 25.98 11.42
N LYS A 571 -2.71 27.05 11.70
CA LYS A 571 -2.42 28.12 10.73
C LYS A 571 -0.92 28.34 10.67
N ASP A 572 -0.37 28.32 9.47
CA ASP A 572 1.05 28.64 9.25
C ASP A 572 1.26 29.36 7.91
N GLY A 573 2.30 30.17 7.84
CA GLY A 573 2.65 30.90 6.63
C GLY A 573 3.00 32.37 6.85
N PRO A 574 3.84 32.97 5.97
CA PRO A 574 4.33 34.35 6.13
C PRO A 574 3.32 35.42 5.65
N SER A 575 2.26 35.04 4.92
CA SER A 575 1.39 35.97 4.19
C SER A 575 0.47 36.83 5.07
N ALA A 576 0.48 36.62 6.41
CA ALA A 576 -0.24 37.46 7.37
C ALA A 576 0.59 38.63 7.91
N GLY A 577 1.83 38.83 7.45
CA GLY A 577 2.76 39.81 7.98
C GLY A 577 2.24 41.24 7.95
N ILE A 578 1.70 41.70 6.80
CA ILE A 578 1.12 43.05 6.70
C ILE A 578 -0.12 43.20 7.57
N THR A 579 -0.90 42.15 7.71
CA THR A 579 -2.12 42.16 8.52
C THR A 579 -1.79 42.28 10.01
N MET A 580 -0.83 41.49 10.51
CA MET A 580 -0.36 41.57 11.89
C MET A 580 0.23 42.91 12.20
N THR A 581 1.09 43.46 11.29
CA THR A 581 1.70 44.77 11.44
C THR A 581 0.64 45.88 11.56
N THR A 582 -0.37 45.82 10.70
CA THR A 582 -1.49 46.81 10.71
C THR A 582 -2.32 46.70 11.98
N ALA A 583 -2.65 45.48 12.44
CA ALA A 583 -3.42 45.25 13.65
C ALA A 583 -2.66 45.69 14.91
N VAL A 584 -1.37 45.41 15.03
CA VAL A 584 -0.52 45.84 16.14
C VAL A 584 -0.38 47.36 16.15
N LEU A 585 -0.15 47.98 14.99
CA LEU A 585 -0.01 49.41 14.91
C LEU A 585 -1.32 50.14 15.23
N SER A 586 -2.45 49.60 14.76
CA SER A 586 -3.81 50.08 15.11
C SER A 586 -4.05 50.05 16.63
N ALA A 587 -3.74 48.90 17.27
CA ALA A 587 -3.89 48.75 18.72
C ALA A 587 -3.02 49.72 19.53
N ILE A 588 -1.78 49.99 19.07
CA ILE A 588 -0.86 50.89 19.73
C ILE A 588 -1.28 52.36 19.56
N THR A 589 -1.69 52.72 18.34
CA THR A 589 -2.00 54.13 18.03
C THR A 589 -3.47 54.54 18.29
N GLY A 590 -4.35 53.58 18.50
CA GLY A 590 -5.80 53.80 18.66
C GLY A 590 -6.53 54.15 17.36
N ASN A 591 -5.85 54.07 16.20
CA ASN A 591 -6.46 54.35 14.91
C ASN A 591 -7.31 53.16 14.45
N LYS A 592 -8.54 53.44 13.99
CA LYS A 592 -9.41 52.42 13.46
C LYS A 592 -8.94 51.93 12.09
N VAL A 593 -9.12 50.62 11.86
CA VAL A 593 -8.90 50.01 10.54
C VAL A 593 -10.26 49.83 9.85
N CYS A 594 -10.25 50.10 8.54
CA CYS A 594 -11.46 49.96 7.71
C CYS A 594 -11.99 48.53 7.73
N GLY A 595 -13.28 48.34 8.10
CA GLY A 595 -13.88 47.02 8.31
C GLY A 595 -14.13 46.22 7.03
N ASN A 596 -14.39 46.91 5.89
CA ASN A 596 -14.61 46.25 4.60
C ASN A 596 -13.32 46.01 3.80
N LEU A 597 -12.16 46.05 4.49
CA LEU A 597 -10.85 45.86 3.95
C LEU A 597 -10.27 44.52 4.39
N ALA A 598 -9.66 43.77 3.45
CA ALA A 598 -8.77 42.66 3.78
C ALA A 598 -7.39 42.88 3.17
N MET A 599 -6.41 42.15 3.69
CA MET A 599 -5.07 42.26 3.17
C MET A 599 -4.30 40.94 3.25
N THR A 600 -3.33 40.79 2.38
CA THR A 600 -2.40 39.65 2.39
C THR A 600 -1.05 40.11 1.87
N GLY A 601 0.01 39.68 2.51
CA GLY A 601 1.38 40.02 2.14
C GLY A 601 2.37 39.64 3.23
N GLU A 602 3.55 39.21 2.83
CA GLU A 602 4.68 39.03 3.73
C GLU A 602 5.34 40.39 3.98
N VAL A 603 5.80 40.62 5.19
CA VAL A 603 6.48 41.87 5.56
C VAL A 603 7.93 41.61 5.96
N THR A 604 8.85 42.39 5.42
CA THR A 604 10.24 42.38 5.88
C THR A 604 10.40 43.28 7.12
N ILE A 605 11.49 43.08 7.88
CA ILE A 605 11.83 43.96 9.03
C ILE A 605 12.11 45.42 8.61
N ARG A 606 12.27 45.69 7.30
CA ARG A 606 12.41 47.05 6.73
C ARG A 606 11.09 47.64 6.24
N GLY A 607 10.04 46.83 6.20
CA GLY A 607 8.68 47.23 5.80
C GLY A 607 8.39 47.08 4.33
N ASP A 608 9.20 46.33 3.57
CA ASP A 608 8.87 45.94 2.20
C ASP A 608 7.79 44.83 2.22
N VAL A 609 6.91 44.85 1.23
CA VAL A 609 5.83 43.86 1.07
C VAL A 609 6.21 42.91 -0.05
N LEU A 610 6.34 41.64 0.31
CA LEU A 610 6.76 40.58 -0.60
C LEU A 610 5.57 39.81 -1.18
N MET A 611 5.79 39.16 -2.32
CA MET A 611 4.77 38.32 -3.01
C MET A 611 4.32 37.14 -2.17
N ILE A 612 3.09 36.67 -2.45
CA ILE A 612 2.46 35.54 -1.76
C ILE A 612 1.85 34.57 -2.78
N GLY A 613 1.64 33.32 -2.33
CA GLY A 613 0.92 32.29 -3.09
C GLY A 613 -0.56 32.20 -2.76
N GLY A 614 -1.32 31.46 -3.59
CA GLY A 614 -2.74 31.17 -3.40
C GLY A 614 -3.63 32.42 -3.45
N LEU A 615 -3.30 33.37 -4.32
CA LEU A 615 -4.00 34.66 -4.34
C LEU A 615 -5.43 34.53 -4.88
N LYS A 616 -5.71 33.70 -5.87
CA LYS A 616 -7.07 33.44 -6.39
C LYS A 616 -8.02 33.02 -5.25
N GLU A 617 -7.62 32.04 -4.47
CA GLU A 617 -8.38 31.53 -3.34
C GLU A 617 -8.62 32.59 -2.25
N LYS A 618 -7.62 33.41 -2.00
CA LYS A 618 -7.69 34.52 -1.04
C LYS A 618 -8.68 35.59 -1.47
N LEU A 619 -8.69 35.97 -2.74
CA LEU A 619 -9.65 36.95 -3.29
C LEU A 619 -11.08 36.39 -3.26
N LEU A 620 -11.27 35.10 -3.62
CA LEU A 620 -12.57 34.45 -3.50
C LEU A 620 -13.08 34.39 -2.03
N ALA A 621 -12.17 34.23 -1.06
CA ALA A 621 -12.53 34.29 0.36
C ALA A 621 -12.94 35.69 0.80
N ALA A 622 -12.22 36.72 0.37
CA ALA A 622 -12.59 38.13 0.64
C ALA A 622 -13.98 38.47 0.07
N LYS A 623 -14.22 38.08 -1.17
CA LYS A 623 -15.50 38.28 -1.87
C LYS A 623 -16.66 37.60 -1.13
N ARG A 624 -16.45 36.35 -0.66
CA ARG A 624 -17.46 35.64 0.14
C ARG A 624 -17.80 36.31 1.44
N LEU A 625 -16.86 36.97 2.13
CA LEU A 625 -17.13 37.74 3.34
C LEU A 625 -17.81 39.08 3.06
N GLY A 626 -17.93 39.48 1.80
CA GLY A 626 -18.49 40.78 1.40
C GLY A 626 -17.50 41.95 1.52
N ILE A 627 -16.21 41.63 1.58
CA ILE A 627 -15.10 42.62 1.52
C ILE A 627 -15.08 43.22 0.13
N THR A 628 -14.93 44.53 0.06
CA THR A 628 -14.94 45.29 -1.19
C THR A 628 -13.54 45.80 -1.57
N LYS A 629 -12.62 45.92 -0.59
CA LYS A 629 -11.23 46.40 -0.82
C LYS A 629 -10.20 45.40 -0.35
N VAL A 630 -9.23 45.09 -1.19
CA VAL A 630 -8.15 44.15 -0.84
C VAL A 630 -6.77 44.72 -1.14
N LEU A 631 -5.88 44.73 -0.13
CA LEU A 631 -4.49 45.09 -0.33
C LEU A 631 -3.66 43.88 -0.70
N VAL A 632 -2.94 43.96 -1.82
CA VAL A 632 -2.20 42.86 -2.43
C VAL A 632 -0.79 43.33 -2.73
N PRO A 633 0.27 42.51 -2.59
CA PRO A 633 1.63 42.90 -2.96
C PRO A 633 1.70 43.27 -4.45
N LYS A 634 2.45 44.33 -4.77
CA LYS A 634 2.65 44.80 -6.14
C LYS A 634 3.24 43.72 -7.04
N SER A 635 4.06 42.84 -6.49
CA SER A 635 4.68 41.73 -7.21
C SER A 635 3.66 40.67 -7.70
N ASN A 636 2.45 40.62 -7.09
CA ASN A 636 1.36 39.73 -7.55
C ASN A 636 0.43 40.38 -8.59
N GLU A 637 0.74 41.58 -9.11
CA GLU A 637 -0.08 42.23 -10.12
C GLU A 637 -0.24 41.39 -11.41
N LYS A 638 0.81 40.64 -11.76
CA LYS A 638 0.78 39.75 -12.94
C LYS A 638 -0.24 38.63 -12.74
N ASP A 639 -0.24 38.02 -11.55
CA ASP A 639 -1.18 36.95 -11.22
C ASP A 639 -2.64 37.41 -11.32
N VAL A 640 -2.90 38.63 -10.77
CA VAL A 640 -4.27 39.22 -10.80
C VAL A 640 -4.76 39.49 -12.22
N LYS A 641 -3.87 39.90 -13.13
CA LYS A 641 -4.21 40.15 -14.54
C LYS A 641 -4.55 38.88 -15.32
N GLU A 642 -4.10 37.74 -14.81
CA GLU A 642 -4.38 36.44 -15.42
C GLU A 642 -5.64 35.76 -14.86
N PHE A 643 -6.25 36.31 -13.81
CA PHE A 643 -7.46 35.74 -13.24
C PHE A 643 -8.68 36.06 -14.10
N GLU A 644 -9.65 35.16 -14.08
CA GLU A 644 -10.95 35.33 -14.70
C GLU A 644 -11.65 36.59 -14.10
N GLU A 645 -12.39 37.32 -14.91
CA GLU A 645 -13.08 38.54 -14.52
C GLU A 645 -13.96 38.34 -13.29
N GLU A 646 -14.61 37.18 -13.17
CA GLU A 646 -15.43 36.79 -12.01
C GLU A 646 -14.67 36.82 -10.69
N VAL A 647 -13.36 36.55 -10.66
CA VAL A 647 -12.55 36.53 -9.43
C VAL A 647 -12.35 37.95 -8.91
N VAL A 648 -12.14 38.89 -9.78
CA VAL A 648 -11.80 40.30 -9.46
C VAL A 648 -12.98 41.25 -9.46
N GLU A 649 -14.05 40.92 -10.17
CA GLU A 649 -15.27 41.71 -10.26
C GLU A 649 -15.85 42.04 -8.85
N GLY A 650 -16.14 43.32 -8.59
CA GLY A 650 -16.67 43.80 -7.31
C GLY A 650 -15.60 43.97 -6.22
N LEU A 651 -14.33 43.76 -6.48
CA LEU A 651 -13.22 44.03 -5.58
C LEU A 651 -12.36 45.19 -6.05
N GLU A 652 -12.14 46.19 -5.19
CA GLU A 652 -11.07 47.16 -5.35
C GLU A 652 -9.74 46.57 -4.93
N ILE A 653 -8.91 46.19 -5.87
CA ILE A 653 -7.58 45.60 -5.61
C ILE A 653 -6.55 46.70 -5.62
N VAL A 654 -5.93 46.98 -4.45
CA VAL A 654 -4.92 47.98 -4.27
C VAL A 654 -3.54 47.33 -4.13
N TYR A 655 -2.63 47.67 -5.02
CA TYR A 655 -1.28 47.09 -5.03
C TYR A 655 -0.33 47.91 -4.14
N VAL A 656 0.30 47.24 -3.19
CA VAL A 656 1.20 47.87 -2.20
C VAL A 656 2.63 47.28 -2.31
N LYS A 657 3.65 48.16 -2.11
CA LYS A 657 5.06 47.79 -2.08
C LYS A 657 5.66 47.88 -0.69
N THR A 658 5.08 48.75 0.16
CA THR A 658 5.65 49.06 1.48
C THR A 658 4.54 49.13 2.53
N MET A 659 4.89 48.85 3.79
CA MET A 659 3.99 49.04 4.92
C MET A 659 3.45 50.46 5.08
N THR A 660 4.20 51.47 4.62
CA THR A 660 3.70 52.84 4.61
C THR A 660 2.45 52.99 3.72
N GLN A 661 2.47 52.36 2.55
CA GLN A 661 1.29 52.34 1.67
C GLN A 661 0.12 51.54 2.30
N VAL A 662 0.44 50.39 2.88
CA VAL A 662 -0.58 49.56 3.57
C VAL A 662 -1.29 50.38 4.66
N ILE A 663 -0.54 51.05 5.53
CA ILE A 663 -1.10 51.83 6.63
C ILE A 663 -1.97 53.02 6.12
N LYS A 664 -1.52 53.71 5.06
CA LYS A 664 -2.30 54.79 4.44
C LYS A 664 -3.64 54.34 3.91
N GLU A 665 -3.70 53.15 3.32
CA GLU A 665 -4.93 52.60 2.75
C GLU A 665 -5.82 51.90 3.78
N ALA A 666 -5.25 51.44 4.90
CA ALA A 666 -5.95 50.63 5.91
C ALA A 666 -6.63 51.47 7.01
N PHE A 667 -6.03 52.58 7.40
CA PHE A 667 -6.58 53.43 8.49
C PHE A 667 -7.70 54.35 7.99
N VAL A 668 -8.74 54.46 8.82
CA VAL A 668 -9.84 55.41 8.61
C VAL A 668 -9.30 56.83 8.89
N HIS A 669 -9.40 57.72 7.92
CA HIS A 669 -8.97 59.10 8.01
C HIS A 669 -10.08 60.00 8.58
#